data_76a1b8b1bbbdfe15e950d62653a0edb5
#
_entry.id   76a1b8b1bbbdfe15e950d62653a0edb5
#
_cell.length_a   1.000
_cell.length_b   1.000
_cell.length_c   1.000
_cell.angle_alpha   90.00
_cell.angle_beta   90.00
_cell.angle_gamma   90.00
#
_symmetry.space_group_name_H-M   'P 1'
#
loop_
_entity.id
_entity.type
_entity.pdbx_description
1 polymer ?
#
loop_
_entity_poly.entity_id
_entity_poly.type
_entity_poly.pdbx_seq_one_letter_code
_entity_poly.pdbx_strand_id
1 'polypeptide(L)'
;MSERRRSPFLAGGRRMVSTYLDYNLIARDMKLSLRRVSEQTIVARDTQYYRENIGSVASVDEFLADYRLYSYAMKAYGLADMIESVAFMRKVLESDLSDDNSFANKLTDERYRDFTMAFSFSGGTAVSQTEAQLDEMIGLYNTSIASIGETQKEETRYYNVMIDKVTSVDQLLNNDRLRTYVFTVFGIDESTYSRETLRKVLSSNADDPESYENTVLEPRLSELEAARADAQAKLQQSGTTQAEKLELQAKIATYNKSISTASNYLAMAAAFQFEADGTVAAGSAQTAAHKKTMNELYVSSNSRITPQAALLNKAYFEEKIASITTVSELVADTRLYNYIRTAFDLNEVTIVPATIKNILTSDPDDPSSYINTIGKGNENYKALARAFNFQADGTLAAGDAAQTAEQTTLTSSRYMTRYNDKDDAADEKAIGAYKLAVEKMTSVSDFIETASIYDFALQAVGLDPDSESARTIKRVLTSDLTDPESFVYTLKDERYLKLAQLFNFTTSGDIGVPALAQSETLIQETAKTYIVNKSRFGSEEDKTKAEAEAEYYTAEVAKLASLDEFLADSRLVDFALEANGIDPENVTVDFLRDIFTSDLDDPKSFINQQQNSGAYIALVTSFNFDSGGNVLREDKSVIITRQGLYETLDRYLHQSLEEQAGEDNAGVRLALYFERQAGSLVDAYDLLADDALAEVFRTIFSLPDEFSSMDIDQQAKIVEKNLDLEKLSDPAELKKLLARFTVLYDLENNMEVDPAVVVLSGSGSNIGISADTLFQLSQLRKGG
;
A
#
# COMPACT_ATOMS: atom_id res chain seq x y z
N MET A 1 -34.70 -16.48 -84.70
CA MET A 1 -33.93 -17.72 -84.45
C MET A 1 -32.67 -17.31 -83.74
N SER A 2 -32.66 -17.44 -82.37
CA SER A 2 -31.46 -17.30 -81.57
C SER A 2 -31.60 -18.24 -80.40
N GLU A 3 -30.88 -19.33 -80.44
CA GLU A 3 -30.75 -20.32 -79.40
C GLU A 3 -30.04 -19.69 -78.22
N ARG A 4 -30.72 -19.59 -77.07
CA ARG A 4 -30.13 -19.32 -75.76
C ARG A 4 -29.50 -20.61 -75.26
N ARG A 5 -28.16 -20.67 -75.26
CA ARG A 5 -27.42 -21.71 -74.48
C ARG A 5 -27.68 -21.50 -72.98
N ARG A 6 -28.33 -22.45 -72.32
CA ARG A 6 -28.40 -22.54 -70.89
C ARG A 6 -27.05 -23.11 -70.39
N SER A 7 -26.33 -22.32 -69.56
CA SER A 7 -25.24 -22.84 -68.76
C SER A 7 -25.78 -23.89 -67.76
N PRO A 8 -25.10 -24.98 -67.56
CA PRO A 8 -25.46 -25.91 -66.47
C PRO A 8 -25.06 -25.22 -65.15
N PHE A 9 -26.03 -24.94 -64.29
CA PHE A 9 -25.82 -24.72 -62.86
C PHE A 9 -25.16 -25.96 -62.34
N LEU A 10 -23.87 -25.89 -61.99
CA LEU A 10 -23.20 -26.83 -61.13
C LEU A 10 -23.89 -26.70 -59.75
N ALA A 11 -24.74 -27.69 -59.41
CA ALA A 11 -25.10 -27.95 -58.07
C ALA A 11 -23.79 -28.27 -57.31
N GLY A 12 -23.30 -27.29 -56.55
CA GLY A 12 -22.20 -27.49 -55.62
C GLY A 12 -22.71 -28.49 -54.60
N GLY A 13 -22.33 -29.73 -54.73
CA GLY A 13 -22.42 -30.67 -53.61
C GLY A 13 -21.58 -30.12 -52.50
N ARG A 14 -22.19 -29.76 -51.37
CA ARG A 14 -21.47 -29.53 -50.13
C ARG A 14 -20.57 -30.75 -49.91
N ARG A 15 -19.27 -30.63 -50.07
CA ARG A 15 -18.32 -31.58 -49.56
C ARG A 15 -18.52 -31.61 -48.04
N MET A 16 -19.23 -32.59 -47.51
CA MET A 16 -19.23 -32.85 -46.09
C MET A 16 -17.82 -33.34 -45.76
N VAL A 17 -17.06 -32.47 -45.13
CA VAL A 17 -15.73 -32.78 -44.60
C VAL A 17 -15.94 -33.30 -43.17
N SER A 18 -15.21 -34.34 -42.76
CA SER A 18 -15.33 -34.92 -41.44
C SER A 18 -15.06 -33.89 -40.34
N THR A 19 -15.88 -33.86 -39.30
CA THR A 19 -15.71 -33.02 -38.10
C THR A 19 -14.28 -33.10 -37.55
N TYR A 20 -13.71 -34.29 -37.55
CA TYR A 20 -12.32 -34.53 -37.13
C TYR A 20 -11.30 -33.77 -37.99
N LEU A 21 -11.48 -33.78 -39.34
CA LEU A 21 -10.54 -33.09 -40.24
C LEU A 21 -10.64 -31.56 -40.12
N ASP A 22 -11.86 -31.04 -40.07
CA ASP A 22 -12.11 -29.62 -39.96
C ASP A 22 -11.62 -29.07 -38.62
N TYR A 23 -11.94 -29.72 -37.52
CA TYR A 23 -11.43 -29.38 -36.19
C TYR A 23 -9.89 -29.38 -36.18
N ASN A 24 -9.24 -30.45 -36.66
CA ASN A 24 -7.78 -30.46 -36.66
C ASN A 24 -7.13 -29.45 -37.59
N LEU A 25 -7.81 -29.01 -38.65
CA LEU A 25 -7.33 -27.94 -39.53
C LEU A 25 -7.28 -26.60 -38.80
N ILE A 26 -8.26 -26.34 -37.95
CA ILE A 26 -8.35 -25.12 -37.13
C ILE A 26 -7.43 -25.22 -35.90
N ALA A 27 -7.58 -26.25 -35.09
CA ALA A 27 -6.90 -26.42 -33.82
C ALA A 27 -5.38 -26.65 -33.95
N ARG A 28 -4.91 -27.14 -35.10
CA ARG A 28 -3.48 -27.36 -35.36
C ARG A 28 -2.65 -26.08 -35.26
N ASP A 29 -3.23 -24.93 -35.66
CA ASP A 29 -2.62 -23.61 -35.58
C ASP A 29 -3.72 -22.57 -35.30
N MET A 30 -4.17 -22.56 -34.04
CA MET A 30 -5.23 -21.67 -33.56
C MET A 30 -4.89 -20.20 -33.84
N LYS A 31 -3.64 -19.80 -33.58
CA LYS A 31 -3.16 -18.43 -33.82
C LYS A 31 -3.33 -18.01 -35.29
N LEU A 32 -2.99 -18.88 -36.22
CA LEU A 32 -3.20 -18.61 -37.65
C LEU A 32 -4.70 -18.56 -38.00
N SER A 33 -5.51 -19.41 -37.39
CA SER A 33 -6.95 -19.46 -37.63
C SER A 33 -7.65 -18.19 -37.12
N LEU A 34 -7.32 -17.73 -35.91
CA LEU A 34 -7.81 -16.48 -35.34
C LEU A 34 -7.34 -15.27 -36.16
N ARG A 35 -6.09 -15.23 -36.62
CA ARG A 35 -5.60 -14.17 -37.48
C ARG A 35 -6.37 -14.12 -38.81
N ARG A 36 -6.67 -15.25 -39.44
CA ARG A 36 -7.49 -15.26 -40.65
C ARG A 36 -8.90 -14.72 -40.44
N VAL A 37 -9.49 -15.01 -39.29
CA VAL A 37 -10.79 -14.45 -38.86
C VAL A 37 -10.68 -12.96 -38.65
N SER A 38 -9.66 -12.48 -37.96
CA SER A 38 -9.45 -11.06 -37.66
C SER A 38 -9.23 -10.22 -38.95
N GLU A 39 -8.65 -10.81 -40.02
CA GLU A 39 -8.41 -10.15 -41.30
C GLU A 39 -9.69 -10.12 -42.20
N GLN A 40 -10.76 -10.77 -41.84
CA GLN A 40 -12.02 -10.72 -42.60
C GLN A 40 -12.66 -9.33 -42.50
N THR A 41 -13.13 -8.80 -43.62
CA THR A 41 -13.62 -7.43 -43.71
C THR A 41 -14.67 -7.04 -42.68
N ILE A 42 -15.59 -7.93 -42.33
CA ILE A 42 -16.65 -7.67 -41.34
C ILE A 42 -16.05 -7.67 -39.94
N VAL A 43 -15.29 -8.70 -39.59
CA VAL A 43 -14.65 -8.86 -38.29
C VAL A 43 -13.67 -7.70 -38.03
N ALA A 44 -12.79 -7.42 -38.99
CA ALA A 44 -11.83 -6.30 -38.89
C ALA A 44 -12.52 -4.95 -38.67
N ARG A 45 -13.59 -4.67 -39.43
CA ARG A 45 -14.36 -3.41 -39.30
C ARG A 45 -15.07 -3.31 -37.95
N ASP A 46 -15.64 -4.39 -37.47
CA ASP A 46 -16.38 -4.38 -36.21
C ASP A 46 -15.42 -4.30 -35.01
N THR A 47 -14.28 -5.00 -35.07
CA THR A 47 -13.18 -4.90 -34.10
C THR A 47 -12.57 -3.50 -34.07
N GLN A 48 -12.31 -2.91 -35.24
CA GLN A 48 -11.80 -1.54 -35.32
C GLN A 48 -12.79 -0.54 -34.73
N TYR A 49 -14.09 -0.67 -35.04
CA TYR A 49 -15.11 0.21 -34.49
C TYR A 49 -15.16 0.10 -32.96
N TYR A 50 -15.10 -1.12 -32.41
CA TYR A 50 -15.11 -1.35 -30.98
C TYR A 50 -13.91 -0.67 -30.30
N ARG A 51 -12.69 -0.89 -30.80
CA ARG A 51 -11.46 -0.26 -30.29
C ARG A 51 -11.51 1.26 -30.29
N GLU A 52 -11.96 1.86 -31.39
CA GLU A 52 -11.95 3.31 -31.59
C GLU A 52 -13.02 4.03 -30.73
N ASN A 53 -14.12 3.37 -30.36
CA ASN A 53 -15.26 4.03 -29.75
C ASN A 53 -15.51 3.63 -28.28
N ILE A 54 -15.11 2.44 -27.84
CA ILE A 54 -15.42 1.98 -26.47
C ILE A 54 -14.79 2.87 -25.39
N GLY A 55 -13.58 3.40 -25.62
CA GLY A 55 -12.91 4.31 -24.70
C GLY A 55 -13.56 5.70 -24.57
N SER A 56 -14.54 6.03 -25.43
CA SER A 56 -15.28 7.30 -25.35
C SER A 56 -16.63 7.19 -24.61
N VAL A 57 -17.05 5.99 -24.25
CA VAL A 57 -18.29 5.73 -23.56
C VAL A 57 -18.12 5.95 -22.06
N ALA A 58 -18.97 6.79 -21.45
CA ALA A 58 -18.83 7.19 -20.06
C ALA A 58 -19.89 6.61 -19.12
N SER A 59 -20.89 5.86 -19.62
CA SER A 59 -21.96 5.32 -18.81
C SER A 59 -22.58 4.04 -19.39
N VAL A 60 -23.22 3.26 -18.51
CA VAL A 60 -24.01 2.08 -18.91
C VAL A 60 -25.08 2.46 -19.95
N ASP A 61 -25.73 3.63 -19.79
CA ASP A 61 -26.75 4.11 -20.74
C ASP A 61 -26.19 4.35 -22.11
N GLU A 62 -25.04 4.99 -22.22
CA GLU A 62 -24.35 5.23 -23.51
C GLU A 62 -23.90 3.92 -24.15
N PHE A 63 -23.35 3.00 -23.37
CA PHE A 63 -22.96 1.68 -23.84
C PHE A 63 -24.12 0.89 -24.41
N LEU A 64 -25.24 0.80 -23.69
CA LEU A 64 -26.44 0.10 -24.13
C LEU A 64 -27.14 0.78 -25.31
N ALA A 65 -26.94 2.08 -25.49
CA ALA A 65 -27.50 2.85 -26.60
C ALA A 65 -26.71 2.64 -27.91
N ASP A 66 -25.40 2.39 -27.85
CA ASP A 66 -24.61 2.05 -29.02
C ASP A 66 -24.72 0.55 -29.33
N TYR A 67 -25.67 0.20 -30.21
CA TYR A 67 -25.95 -1.18 -30.58
C TYR A 67 -24.71 -1.93 -31.12
N ARG A 68 -23.78 -1.25 -31.79
CA ARG A 68 -22.59 -1.91 -32.33
C ARG A 68 -21.61 -2.27 -31.24
N LEU A 69 -21.35 -1.38 -30.29
CA LEU A 69 -20.51 -1.67 -29.14
C LEU A 69 -21.12 -2.76 -28.28
N TYR A 70 -22.39 -2.60 -27.94
CA TYR A 70 -23.12 -3.53 -27.09
C TYR A 70 -23.20 -4.93 -27.74
N SER A 71 -23.63 -5.03 -29.00
CA SER A 71 -23.73 -6.33 -29.68
C SER A 71 -22.38 -7.01 -29.89
N TYR A 72 -21.31 -6.24 -30.11
CA TYR A 72 -19.95 -6.78 -30.18
C TYR A 72 -19.53 -7.43 -28.88
N ALA A 73 -19.70 -6.72 -27.76
CA ALA A 73 -19.38 -7.25 -26.44
C ALA A 73 -20.27 -8.44 -26.07
N MET A 74 -21.58 -8.35 -26.27
CA MET A 74 -22.50 -9.46 -26.00
C MET A 74 -22.12 -10.71 -26.79
N LYS A 75 -21.72 -10.54 -28.03
CA LYS A 75 -21.20 -11.67 -28.84
C LYS A 75 -19.90 -12.24 -28.27
N ALA A 76 -18.97 -11.38 -27.87
CA ALA A 76 -17.68 -11.81 -27.31
C ALA A 76 -17.85 -12.73 -26.09
N TYR A 77 -18.83 -12.43 -25.25
CA TYR A 77 -19.12 -13.20 -24.03
C TYR A 77 -20.17 -14.31 -24.23
N GLY A 78 -20.55 -14.60 -25.48
CA GLY A 78 -21.54 -15.65 -25.77
C GLY A 78 -22.96 -15.31 -25.27
N LEU A 79 -23.29 -14.04 -25.07
CA LEU A 79 -24.56 -13.53 -24.55
C LEU A 79 -25.45 -12.92 -25.66
N ALA A 80 -25.20 -13.26 -26.93
CA ALA A 80 -25.89 -12.66 -28.07
C ALA A 80 -27.41 -12.85 -28.03
N ASP A 81 -27.91 -13.91 -27.45
CA ASP A 81 -29.33 -14.21 -27.21
C ASP A 81 -29.99 -13.26 -26.20
N MET A 82 -29.18 -12.62 -25.33
CA MET A 82 -29.63 -11.69 -24.30
C MET A 82 -29.62 -10.23 -24.74
N ILE A 83 -29.24 -9.90 -25.98
CA ILE A 83 -29.13 -8.52 -26.50
C ILE A 83 -30.44 -7.74 -26.29
N GLU A 84 -31.60 -8.36 -26.54
CA GLU A 84 -32.91 -7.72 -26.36
C GLU A 84 -33.32 -7.54 -24.90
N SER A 85 -32.62 -8.21 -23.96
CA SER A 85 -32.91 -8.15 -22.52
C SER A 85 -32.23 -6.99 -21.82
N VAL A 86 -32.29 -5.78 -22.40
CA VAL A 86 -31.50 -4.57 -22.00
C VAL A 86 -31.66 -4.26 -20.50
N ALA A 87 -32.87 -4.37 -19.93
CA ALA A 87 -33.09 -4.08 -18.50
C ALA A 87 -32.40 -5.10 -17.56
N PHE A 88 -32.26 -6.34 -17.98
CA PHE A 88 -31.51 -7.36 -17.26
C PHE A 88 -30.01 -7.09 -17.36
N MET A 89 -29.50 -6.86 -18.57
CA MET A 89 -28.08 -6.58 -18.80
C MET A 89 -27.59 -5.30 -18.12
N ARG A 90 -28.47 -4.29 -17.98
CA ARG A 90 -28.18 -3.12 -17.16
C ARG A 90 -27.86 -3.50 -15.71
N LYS A 91 -28.70 -4.34 -15.08
CA LYS A 91 -28.46 -4.79 -13.69
C LYS A 91 -27.18 -5.62 -13.55
N VAL A 92 -26.84 -6.36 -14.60
CA VAL A 92 -25.58 -7.11 -14.67
C VAL A 92 -24.42 -6.12 -14.67
N LEU A 93 -24.39 -5.15 -15.58
CA LEU A 93 -23.32 -4.16 -15.71
C LEU A 93 -23.16 -3.20 -14.51
N GLU A 94 -24.26 -2.92 -13.80
CA GLU A 94 -24.27 -2.06 -12.61
C GLU A 94 -23.96 -2.85 -11.32
N SER A 95 -23.65 -4.15 -11.41
CA SER A 95 -23.35 -4.98 -10.24
C SER A 95 -21.95 -4.66 -9.71
N ASP A 96 -21.86 -4.52 -8.39
CA ASP A 96 -20.60 -4.47 -7.67
C ASP A 96 -20.10 -5.90 -7.40
N LEU A 97 -19.02 -6.30 -8.04
CA LEU A 97 -18.48 -7.65 -7.90
C LEU A 97 -17.76 -7.89 -6.56
N SER A 98 -17.45 -6.84 -5.80
CA SER A 98 -16.92 -6.94 -4.44
C SER A 98 -18.01 -7.30 -3.40
N ASP A 99 -19.29 -7.09 -3.74
CA ASP A 99 -20.43 -7.54 -2.92
C ASP A 99 -20.91 -8.92 -3.37
N ASP A 100 -20.65 -9.95 -2.58
CA ASP A 100 -21.11 -11.33 -2.82
C ASP A 100 -22.64 -11.42 -3.05
N ASN A 101 -23.39 -10.44 -2.57
CA ASN A 101 -24.84 -10.34 -2.73
C ASN A 101 -25.30 -9.54 -3.95
N SER A 102 -24.39 -9.04 -4.77
CA SER A 102 -24.71 -8.29 -5.97
C SER A 102 -25.46 -9.13 -7.00
N PHE A 103 -26.09 -8.47 -7.97
CA PHE A 103 -26.95 -9.18 -8.92
C PHE A 103 -26.15 -10.14 -9.81
N ALA A 104 -25.00 -9.74 -10.33
CA ALA A 104 -24.16 -10.60 -11.17
C ALA A 104 -23.57 -11.79 -10.39
N ASN A 105 -23.14 -11.59 -9.14
CA ASN A 105 -22.58 -12.66 -8.30
C ASN A 105 -23.63 -13.73 -7.88
N LYS A 106 -24.95 -13.40 -7.95
CA LYS A 106 -26.04 -14.36 -7.66
C LYS A 106 -26.50 -15.17 -8.87
N LEU A 107 -26.03 -14.83 -10.05
CA LEU A 107 -26.38 -15.57 -11.26
C LEU A 107 -25.52 -16.85 -11.34
N THR A 108 -26.15 -17.94 -11.73
CA THR A 108 -25.47 -19.25 -11.87
C THR A 108 -24.58 -19.30 -13.12
N ASP A 109 -24.90 -18.50 -14.13
CA ASP A 109 -24.14 -18.40 -15.37
C ASP A 109 -23.02 -17.39 -15.22
N GLU A 110 -21.79 -17.88 -15.16
CA GLU A 110 -20.57 -17.08 -14.92
C GLU A 110 -20.30 -16.06 -16.03
N ARG A 111 -20.84 -16.25 -17.24
CA ARG A 111 -20.67 -15.30 -18.35
C ARG A 111 -21.13 -13.90 -18.01
N TYR A 112 -22.14 -13.75 -17.15
CA TYR A 112 -22.62 -12.43 -16.68
C TYR A 112 -21.61 -11.76 -15.75
N ARG A 113 -20.95 -12.54 -14.90
CA ARG A 113 -19.92 -12.01 -14.01
C ARG A 113 -18.69 -11.59 -14.80
N ASP A 114 -18.20 -12.43 -15.72
CA ASP A 114 -17.10 -12.10 -16.63
C ASP A 114 -17.39 -10.84 -17.44
N PHE A 115 -18.63 -10.73 -17.94
CA PHE A 115 -19.09 -9.55 -18.66
C PHE A 115 -19.04 -8.29 -17.81
N THR A 116 -19.50 -8.35 -16.54
CA THR A 116 -19.42 -7.21 -15.61
C THR A 116 -17.97 -6.83 -15.31
N MET A 117 -17.10 -7.82 -15.10
CA MET A 117 -15.69 -7.60 -14.76
C MET A 117 -14.90 -6.86 -15.84
N ALA A 118 -15.24 -7.08 -17.10
CA ALA A 118 -14.59 -6.36 -18.21
C ALA A 118 -14.88 -4.87 -18.23
N PHE A 119 -15.96 -4.42 -17.56
CA PHE A 119 -16.41 -3.04 -17.56
C PHE A 119 -16.35 -2.42 -16.16
N SER A 120 -15.73 -1.27 -16.04
CA SER A 120 -15.53 -0.54 -14.79
C SER A 120 -16.68 0.44 -14.47
N PHE A 121 -17.93 0.08 -14.73
CA PHE A 121 -19.07 0.97 -14.43
C PHE A 121 -19.29 1.23 -12.94
N SER A 122 -18.85 0.32 -12.09
CA SER A 122 -18.80 0.51 -10.64
C SER A 122 -17.56 1.26 -10.18
N GLY A 123 -16.74 1.75 -11.09
CA GLY A 123 -15.47 2.46 -10.99
C GLY A 123 -14.96 2.71 -9.60
N GLY A 124 -13.71 2.39 -9.32
CA GLY A 124 -13.10 2.49 -8.00
C GLY A 124 -13.47 3.77 -7.25
N THR A 125 -13.77 3.66 -5.98
CA THR A 125 -14.17 4.81 -5.14
C THR A 125 -12.96 5.75 -5.01
N ALA A 126 -13.17 7.05 -5.23
CA ALA A 126 -12.14 8.05 -4.95
C ALA A 126 -11.90 8.08 -3.44
N VAL A 127 -10.70 7.72 -3.01
CA VAL A 127 -10.29 7.72 -1.60
C VAL A 127 -8.99 8.48 -1.42
N SER A 128 -8.87 9.18 -0.31
CA SER A 128 -7.67 9.97 0.01
C SER A 128 -6.43 9.11 0.16
N GLN A 129 -6.59 7.96 0.78
CA GLN A 129 -5.60 6.89 0.91
C GLN A 129 -6.31 5.54 0.86
N THR A 130 -5.67 4.53 0.27
CA THR A 130 -6.06 3.13 0.44
C THR A 130 -5.65 2.64 1.83
N GLU A 131 -6.16 1.49 2.27
CA GLU A 131 -5.74 0.87 3.53
C GLU A 131 -4.22 0.60 3.54
N ALA A 132 -3.68 0.10 2.43
CA ALA A 132 -2.23 -0.12 2.28
C ALA A 132 -1.41 1.18 2.40
N GLN A 133 -1.84 2.27 1.76
CA GLN A 133 -1.20 3.58 1.89
C GLN A 133 -1.29 4.13 3.32
N LEU A 134 -2.41 3.93 4.00
CA LEU A 134 -2.62 4.33 5.40
C LEU A 134 -1.67 3.57 6.33
N ASP A 135 -1.59 2.25 6.20
CA ASP A 135 -0.70 1.40 7.02
C ASP A 135 0.77 1.71 6.76
N GLU A 136 1.16 1.95 5.51
CA GLU A 136 2.52 2.37 5.16
C GLU A 136 2.85 3.75 5.78
N MET A 137 1.95 4.71 5.72
CA MET A 137 2.12 6.03 6.33
C MET A 137 2.35 5.90 7.85
N ILE A 138 1.56 5.06 8.53
CA ILE A 138 1.71 4.82 9.97
C ILE A 138 3.03 4.10 10.27
N GLY A 139 3.42 3.14 9.43
CA GLY A 139 4.72 2.45 9.53
C GLY A 139 5.90 3.41 9.40
N LEU A 140 5.85 4.33 8.44
CA LEU A 140 6.85 5.39 8.27
C LEU A 140 6.87 6.35 9.46
N TYR A 141 5.73 6.74 10.00
CA TYR A 141 5.63 7.56 11.20
C TYR A 141 6.31 6.87 12.40
N ASN A 142 5.98 5.62 12.67
CA ASN A 142 6.62 4.84 13.75
C ASN A 142 8.13 4.71 13.56
N THR A 143 8.58 4.49 12.32
CA THR A 143 10.01 4.40 11.97
C THR A 143 10.71 5.75 12.16
N SER A 144 10.08 6.86 11.80
CA SER A 144 10.63 8.20 11.98
C SER A 144 10.87 8.50 13.47
N ILE A 145 9.92 8.11 14.32
CA ILE A 145 10.03 8.24 15.78
C ILE A 145 11.16 7.38 16.35
N ALA A 146 11.22 6.11 15.96
CA ALA A 146 12.25 5.19 16.42
C ALA A 146 13.67 5.64 16.04
N SER A 147 13.82 6.32 14.92
CA SER A 147 15.12 6.83 14.42
C SER A 147 15.67 8.03 15.18
N ILE A 148 14.85 8.75 15.95
CA ILE A 148 15.26 9.99 16.66
C ILE A 148 16.46 9.75 17.56
N GLY A 149 16.46 8.67 18.34
CA GLY A 149 17.56 8.33 19.25
C GLY A 149 18.89 8.02 18.53
N GLU A 150 18.85 7.32 17.40
CA GLU A 150 20.04 7.03 16.61
C GLU A 150 20.57 8.29 15.90
N THR A 151 19.70 9.15 15.42
CA THR A 151 20.05 10.44 14.85
C THR A 151 20.78 11.32 15.89
N GLN A 152 20.22 11.42 17.10
CA GLN A 152 20.88 12.17 18.19
C GLN A 152 22.29 11.63 18.53
N LYS A 153 22.44 10.33 18.55
CA LYS A 153 23.72 9.65 18.83
C LYS A 153 24.75 9.94 17.71
N GLU A 154 24.34 9.90 16.46
CA GLU A 154 25.22 10.20 15.33
C GLU A 154 25.61 11.68 15.29
N GLU A 155 24.66 12.61 15.53
CA GLU A 155 24.97 14.04 15.60
C GLU A 155 25.91 14.37 16.77
N THR A 156 25.70 13.74 17.92
CA THR A 156 26.60 13.88 19.08
C THR A 156 28.01 13.36 18.75
N ARG A 157 28.11 12.18 18.08
CA ARG A 157 29.37 11.64 17.61
C ARG A 157 30.09 12.58 16.65
N TYR A 158 29.34 13.06 15.64
CA TYR A 158 29.87 14.02 14.65
C TYR A 158 30.37 15.29 15.32
N TYR A 159 29.57 15.89 16.21
CA TYR A 159 29.93 17.08 16.96
C TYR A 159 31.25 16.90 17.72
N ASN A 160 31.38 15.82 18.51
CA ASN A 160 32.59 15.55 19.29
C ASN A 160 33.87 15.41 18.46
N VAL A 161 33.75 14.80 17.26
CA VAL A 161 34.91 14.64 16.36
C VAL A 161 35.26 15.96 15.66
N MET A 162 34.26 16.73 15.27
CA MET A 162 34.45 17.90 14.44
C MET A 162 34.80 19.16 15.24
N ILE A 163 34.31 19.32 16.47
CA ILE A 163 34.61 20.48 17.30
C ILE A 163 36.11 20.54 17.65
N ASP A 164 36.77 19.40 17.79
CA ASP A 164 38.22 19.34 18.04
C ASP A 164 39.08 19.79 16.84
N LYS A 165 38.48 19.91 15.65
CA LYS A 165 39.13 20.41 14.44
C LYS A 165 38.90 21.90 14.21
N VAL A 166 37.99 22.50 14.95
CA VAL A 166 37.61 23.92 14.81
C VAL A 166 38.75 24.77 15.39
N THR A 167 39.23 25.74 14.60
CA THR A 167 40.25 26.70 14.99
C THR A 167 39.80 28.14 14.88
N SER A 168 38.54 28.39 14.46
CA SER A 168 37.94 29.72 14.46
C SER A 168 36.42 29.66 14.54
N VAL A 169 35.81 30.76 15.04
CA VAL A 169 34.36 30.97 15.07
C VAL A 169 33.76 30.80 13.67
N ASP A 170 34.46 31.28 12.63
CA ASP A 170 33.97 31.20 11.26
C ASP A 170 33.90 29.76 10.76
N GLN A 171 34.83 28.88 11.15
CA GLN A 171 34.76 27.45 10.81
C GLN A 171 33.56 26.81 11.50
N LEU A 172 33.28 27.12 12.75
CA LEU A 172 32.08 26.64 13.46
C LEU A 172 30.78 27.07 12.74
N LEU A 173 30.66 28.38 12.42
CA LEU A 173 29.45 28.91 11.81
C LEU A 173 29.25 28.58 10.34
N ASN A 174 30.30 28.16 9.62
CA ASN A 174 30.26 27.72 8.23
C ASN A 174 29.96 26.22 8.08
N ASN A 175 30.10 25.45 9.13
CA ASN A 175 29.73 24.03 9.14
C ASN A 175 28.29 23.91 9.59
N ASP A 176 27.38 23.65 8.66
CA ASP A 176 25.94 23.61 8.94
C ASP A 176 25.60 22.64 10.07
N ARG A 177 26.12 21.40 10.05
CA ARG A 177 25.84 20.42 11.11
C ARG A 177 26.35 20.85 12.48
N LEU A 178 27.56 21.44 12.58
CA LEU A 178 28.06 21.98 13.85
C LEU A 178 27.21 23.16 14.34
N ARG A 179 26.86 24.06 13.42
CA ARG A 179 26.02 25.23 13.73
C ARG A 179 24.65 24.79 14.23
N THR A 180 23.97 23.91 13.49
CA THR A 180 22.66 23.38 13.88
C THR A 180 22.73 22.69 15.25
N TYR A 181 23.75 21.88 15.51
CA TYR A 181 23.95 21.26 16.83
C TYR A 181 24.02 22.30 17.94
N VAL A 182 24.86 23.34 17.77
CA VAL A 182 25.01 24.43 18.77
C VAL A 182 23.71 25.22 18.93
N PHE A 183 23.03 25.53 17.83
CA PHE A 183 21.76 26.29 17.86
C PHE A 183 20.65 25.49 18.57
N THR A 184 20.57 24.19 18.34
CA THR A 184 19.66 23.31 19.03
C THR A 184 19.90 23.31 20.55
N VAL A 185 21.17 23.22 20.97
CA VAL A 185 21.52 23.24 22.40
C VAL A 185 21.11 24.54 23.07
N PHE A 186 21.31 25.68 22.43
CA PHE A 186 21.05 26.99 23.01
C PHE A 186 19.71 27.61 22.55
N GLY A 187 18.85 26.86 21.84
CA GLY A 187 17.53 27.35 21.41
C GLY A 187 17.63 28.60 20.52
N ILE A 188 18.59 28.65 19.61
CA ILE A 188 18.79 29.76 18.68
C ILE A 188 18.05 29.44 17.38
N ASP A 189 17.20 30.37 16.96
CA ASP A 189 16.45 30.29 15.72
C ASP A 189 17.35 30.63 14.52
N GLU A 190 17.56 29.62 13.63
CA GLU A 190 18.37 29.73 12.42
C GLU A 190 17.85 30.80 11.45
N SER A 191 16.57 31.14 11.47
CA SER A 191 15.96 32.12 10.56
C SER A 191 16.23 33.58 10.96
N THR A 192 16.57 33.83 12.22
CA THR A 192 16.63 35.17 12.80
C THR A 192 17.99 35.58 13.38
N TYR A 193 18.99 34.71 13.35
CA TYR A 193 20.29 35.03 13.95
C TYR A 193 21.11 36.01 13.13
N SER A 194 21.92 36.83 13.84
CA SER A 194 22.95 37.67 13.22
C SER A 194 24.31 37.04 13.37
N ARG A 195 24.96 36.72 12.24
CA ARG A 195 26.30 36.15 12.24
C ARG A 195 27.34 36.99 12.95
N GLU A 196 27.23 38.31 12.81
CA GLU A 196 28.10 39.26 13.50
C GLU A 196 27.90 39.22 15.03
N THR A 197 26.64 39.14 15.49
CA THR A 197 26.33 38.98 16.91
C THR A 197 26.88 37.66 17.45
N LEU A 198 26.69 36.52 16.75
CA LEU A 198 27.23 35.23 17.18
C LEU A 198 28.74 35.22 17.24
N ARG A 199 29.42 35.89 16.30
CA ARG A 199 30.89 35.98 16.35
C ARG A 199 31.33 36.73 17.62
N LYS A 200 30.67 37.86 17.98
CA LYS A 200 30.96 38.60 19.20
C LYS A 200 30.64 37.81 20.47
N VAL A 201 29.54 37.06 20.47
CA VAL A 201 29.17 36.17 21.58
C VAL A 201 30.20 35.06 21.80
N LEU A 202 30.53 34.32 20.73
CA LEU A 202 31.44 33.19 20.82
C LEU A 202 32.89 33.57 21.12
N SER A 203 33.32 34.81 20.79
CA SER A 203 34.64 35.33 21.11
C SER A 203 34.64 36.20 22.40
N SER A 204 33.56 36.17 23.18
CA SER A 204 33.50 36.85 24.48
C SER A 204 34.19 36.03 25.56
N ASN A 205 34.74 36.75 26.56
CA ASN A 205 35.33 36.15 27.75
C ASN A 205 34.83 36.88 28.97
N ALA A 206 34.24 36.21 29.93
CA ALA A 206 33.72 36.74 31.18
C ALA A 206 34.78 37.47 32.02
N ASP A 207 36.06 37.05 31.90
CA ASP A 207 37.19 37.70 32.61
C ASP A 207 37.68 38.99 31.93
N ASP A 208 37.26 39.29 30.70
CA ASP A 208 37.58 40.54 30.01
C ASP A 208 36.45 41.60 30.18
N PRO A 209 36.67 42.69 30.97
CA PRO A 209 35.67 43.72 31.20
C PRO A 209 35.18 44.42 29.92
N GLU A 210 35.95 44.39 28.83
CA GLU A 210 35.60 45.00 27.54
C GLU A 210 34.88 44.02 26.60
N SER A 211 34.71 42.76 27.00
CA SER A 211 34.05 41.75 26.19
C SER A 211 32.60 42.10 25.87
N TYR A 212 32.06 41.53 24.79
CA TYR A 212 30.64 41.73 24.40
C TYR A 212 29.68 41.18 25.47
N GLU A 213 30.06 40.14 26.18
CA GLU A 213 29.35 39.58 27.32
C GLU A 213 29.16 40.64 28.41
N ASN A 214 30.26 41.24 28.91
CA ASN A 214 30.26 42.17 30.03
C ASN A 214 29.72 43.56 29.65
N THR A 215 29.92 43.99 28.40
CA THR A 215 29.53 45.32 27.98
C THR A 215 28.13 45.41 27.38
N VAL A 216 27.58 44.32 26.86
CA VAL A 216 26.30 44.34 26.14
C VAL A 216 25.32 43.30 26.69
N LEU A 217 25.70 42.01 26.85
CA LEU A 217 24.75 40.97 27.17
C LEU A 217 24.28 41.02 28.61
N GLU A 218 25.19 41.08 29.59
CA GLU A 218 24.81 41.16 31.01
C GLU A 218 24.03 42.42 31.38
N PRO A 219 24.45 43.65 30.94
CA PRO A 219 23.65 44.82 31.16
C PRO A 219 22.25 44.74 30.55
N ARG A 220 22.15 44.19 29.33
CA ARG A 220 20.86 44.00 28.66
C ARG A 220 19.96 43.02 29.38
N LEU A 221 20.51 41.90 29.88
CA LEU A 221 19.77 40.95 30.67
C LEU A 221 19.21 41.59 31.94
N SER A 222 20.04 42.33 32.67
CA SER A 222 19.64 43.06 33.89
C SER A 222 18.53 44.06 33.63
N GLU A 223 18.59 44.84 32.54
CA GLU A 223 17.54 45.76 32.12
C GLU A 223 16.21 45.04 31.85
N LEU A 224 16.25 43.94 31.11
CA LEU A 224 15.06 43.15 30.75
C LEU A 224 14.41 42.53 31.99
N GLU A 225 15.22 42.03 32.92
CA GLU A 225 14.73 41.47 34.18
C GLU A 225 14.07 42.51 35.06
N ALA A 226 14.67 43.69 35.16
CA ALA A 226 14.08 44.84 35.91
C ALA A 226 12.76 45.30 35.25
N ALA A 227 12.71 45.39 33.92
CA ALA A 227 11.49 45.75 33.18
C ALA A 227 10.38 44.71 33.33
N ARG A 228 10.73 43.44 33.33
CA ARG A 228 9.78 42.34 33.61
C ARG A 228 9.24 42.41 35.04
N ALA A 229 10.09 42.61 36.03
CA ALA A 229 9.69 42.72 37.42
C ALA A 229 8.74 43.92 37.64
N ASP A 230 9.01 45.09 37.04
CA ASP A 230 8.12 46.27 37.07
C ASP A 230 6.76 45.97 36.44
N ALA A 231 6.74 45.32 35.27
CA ALA A 231 5.50 44.91 34.62
C ALA A 231 4.69 43.90 35.44
N GLN A 232 5.35 42.93 36.07
CA GLN A 232 4.72 42.00 37.00
C GLN A 232 4.14 42.68 38.24
N ALA A 233 4.86 43.63 38.82
CA ALA A 233 4.37 44.41 39.96
C ALA A 233 3.12 45.23 39.61
N LYS A 234 3.12 45.87 38.41
CA LYS A 234 1.95 46.60 37.89
C LYS A 234 0.75 45.70 37.62
N LEU A 235 0.97 44.50 37.16
CA LEU A 235 -0.10 43.50 36.94
C LEU A 235 -0.83 43.11 38.22
N GLN A 236 -0.15 43.18 39.37
CA GLN A 236 -0.67 42.84 40.71
C GLN A 236 -1.34 44.04 41.40
N GLN A 237 -1.27 45.26 40.88
CA GLN A 237 -1.85 46.42 41.54
C GLN A 237 -3.37 46.42 41.53
N SER A 238 -3.97 46.77 42.68
CA SER A 238 -5.41 46.92 42.80
C SER A 238 -5.86 48.18 41.99
N GLY A 239 -6.74 47.98 41.00
CA GLY A 239 -7.22 49.03 40.12
C GLY A 239 -6.81 48.90 38.64
N THR A 240 -5.91 47.99 38.30
CA THR A 240 -5.52 47.69 36.91
C THR A 240 -6.72 47.12 36.13
N THR A 241 -7.08 47.80 35.04
CA THR A 241 -8.18 47.37 34.17
C THR A 241 -7.85 46.10 33.41
N GLN A 242 -8.87 45.40 32.90
CA GLN A 242 -8.70 44.16 32.14
C GLN A 242 -7.85 44.39 30.85
N ALA A 243 -8.01 45.54 30.18
CA ALA A 243 -7.22 45.91 29.01
C ALA A 243 -5.73 46.11 29.38
N GLU A 244 -5.45 46.82 30.46
CA GLU A 244 -4.08 47.02 30.96
C GLU A 244 -3.44 45.71 31.40
N LYS A 245 -4.20 44.79 32.00
CA LYS A 245 -3.72 43.44 32.34
C LYS A 245 -3.28 42.66 31.12
N LEU A 246 -4.07 42.65 30.04
CA LEU A 246 -3.73 42.02 28.78
C LEU A 246 -2.46 42.61 28.16
N GLU A 247 -2.33 43.93 28.15
CA GLU A 247 -1.14 44.61 27.65
C GLU A 247 0.12 44.30 28.47
N LEU A 248 0.00 44.26 29.80
CA LEU A 248 1.09 43.92 30.70
C LEU A 248 1.50 42.45 30.52
N GLN A 249 0.55 41.53 30.35
CA GLN A 249 0.83 40.12 30.06
C GLN A 249 1.58 39.95 28.74
N ALA A 250 1.18 40.66 27.67
CA ALA A 250 1.90 40.65 26.40
C ALA A 250 3.33 41.22 26.52
N LYS A 251 3.52 42.28 27.28
CA LYS A 251 4.86 42.84 27.58
C LYS A 251 5.72 41.85 28.37
N ILE A 252 5.17 41.22 29.40
CA ILE A 252 5.86 40.18 30.18
C ILE A 252 6.27 39.00 29.27
N ALA A 253 5.42 38.56 28.38
CA ALA A 253 5.76 37.49 27.41
C ALA A 253 6.93 37.92 26.51
N THR A 254 6.90 39.15 26.00
CA THR A 254 8.00 39.71 25.18
C THR A 254 9.31 39.80 25.98
N TYR A 255 9.26 40.28 27.23
CA TYR A 255 10.44 40.31 28.10
C TYR A 255 10.97 38.91 28.38
N ASN A 256 10.11 37.93 28.66
CA ASN A 256 10.53 36.56 28.88
C ASN A 256 11.27 35.99 27.65
N LYS A 257 10.78 36.22 26.43
CA LYS A 257 11.44 35.79 25.20
C LYS A 257 12.83 36.44 25.04
N SER A 258 12.92 37.77 25.28
CA SER A 258 14.17 38.50 25.19
C SER A 258 15.19 38.11 26.26
N ILE A 259 14.73 37.85 27.49
CA ILE A 259 15.55 37.35 28.61
C ILE A 259 16.10 35.95 28.23
N SER A 260 15.25 35.07 27.76
CA SER A 260 15.67 33.72 27.29
C SER A 260 16.76 33.83 26.22
N THR A 261 16.58 34.67 25.21
CA THR A 261 17.58 34.88 24.14
C THR A 261 18.92 35.41 24.70
N ALA A 262 18.90 36.38 25.59
CA ALA A 262 20.12 36.93 26.19
C ALA A 262 20.82 35.89 27.07
N SER A 263 20.07 35.15 27.89
CA SER A 263 20.61 34.05 28.72
C SER A 263 21.20 32.91 27.88
N ASN A 264 20.59 32.58 26.77
CA ASN A 264 21.08 31.54 25.84
C ASN A 264 22.42 32.01 25.18
N TYR A 265 22.56 33.29 24.82
CA TYR A 265 23.80 33.80 24.33
C TYR A 265 24.92 33.81 25.38
N LEU A 266 24.62 34.16 26.64
CA LEU A 266 25.57 34.07 27.75
C LEU A 266 26.01 32.60 27.97
N ALA A 267 25.08 31.67 28.01
CA ALA A 267 25.38 30.25 28.15
C ALA A 267 26.22 29.72 26.97
N MET A 268 25.98 30.21 25.75
CA MET A 268 26.75 29.85 24.57
C MET A 268 28.19 30.46 24.67
N ALA A 269 28.35 31.71 25.08
CA ALA A 269 29.67 32.32 25.28
C ALA A 269 30.50 31.49 26.28
N ALA A 270 29.92 31.13 27.42
CA ALA A 270 30.58 30.35 28.47
C ALA A 270 30.95 28.90 28.03
N ALA A 271 30.31 28.36 26.99
CA ALA A 271 30.54 26.99 26.52
C ALA A 271 31.76 26.85 25.60
N PHE A 272 32.30 27.94 25.06
CA PHE A 272 33.41 27.94 24.11
C PHE A 272 34.60 28.77 24.62
N GLN A 273 35.81 28.50 24.06
CA GLN A 273 37.06 29.12 24.47
C GLN A 273 37.78 29.82 23.30
N PHE A 274 37.01 30.54 22.47
CA PHE A 274 37.62 31.36 21.42
C PHE A 274 38.25 32.65 21.99
N GLU A 275 39.40 33.02 21.45
CA GLU A 275 40.05 34.31 21.77
C GLU A 275 39.24 35.48 21.21
N ALA A 276 39.52 36.71 21.65
CA ALA A 276 38.82 37.91 21.20
C ALA A 276 38.87 38.15 19.68
N ASP A 277 39.89 37.64 18.99
CA ASP A 277 39.98 37.65 17.53
C ASP A 277 39.17 36.53 16.84
N GLY A 278 38.52 35.70 17.60
CA GLY A 278 37.71 34.56 17.11
C GLY A 278 38.50 33.32 16.74
N THR A 279 39.76 33.24 17.11
CA THR A 279 40.63 32.07 16.87
C THR A 279 40.74 31.20 18.12
N VAL A 280 41.17 29.92 17.94
CA VAL A 280 41.50 29.00 19.02
C VAL A 280 42.44 27.92 18.51
N ALA A 281 43.25 27.34 19.38
CA ALA A 281 44.09 26.19 19.04
C ALA A 281 43.19 24.96 18.75
N ALA A 282 43.63 24.12 17.79
CA ALA A 282 42.91 22.88 17.49
C ALA A 282 42.78 22.01 18.76
N GLY A 283 41.60 21.49 19.03
CA GLY A 283 41.25 20.71 20.20
C GLY A 283 40.99 21.54 21.48
N SER A 284 41.04 22.88 21.39
CA SER A 284 40.84 23.77 22.55
C SER A 284 39.54 24.62 22.46
N ALA A 285 38.71 24.43 21.41
CA ALA A 285 37.46 25.17 21.29
C ALA A 285 36.49 24.92 22.45
N GLN A 286 36.59 23.75 23.08
CA GLN A 286 35.83 23.39 24.28
C GLN A 286 36.66 22.50 25.21
N THR A 287 36.46 22.60 26.50
CA THR A 287 36.98 21.63 27.47
C THR A 287 36.18 20.31 27.41
N ALA A 288 36.73 19.25 27.97
CA ALA A 288 36.02 17.97 28.07
C ALA A 288 34.71 18.11 28.89
N ALA A 289 34.70 18.97 29.91
CA ALA A 289 33.52 19.27 30.69
C ALA A 289 32.46 20.01 29.86
N HIS A 290 32.87 21.03 29.06
CA HIS A 290 31.96 21.76 28.16
C HIS A 290 31.36 20.83 27.12
N LYS A 291 32.15 19.94 26.47
CA LYS A 291 31.65 18.96 25.52
C LYS A 291 30.63 17.99 26.16
N LYS A 292 30.89 17.52 27.36
CA LYS A 292 29.95 16.66 28.11
C LYS A 292 28.62 17.40 28.34
N THR A 293 28.68 18.62 28.85
CA THR A 293 27.49 19.46 29.09
C THR A 293 26.72 19.73 27.78
N MET A 294 27.42 20.06 26.68
CA MET A 294 26.82 20.26 25.36
C MET A 294 26.06 19.00 24.88
N ASN A 295 26.67 17.84 25.02
CA ASN A 295 26.05 16.59 24.64
C ASN A 295 24.80 16.26 25.48
N GLU A 296 24.85 16.51 26.79
CA GLU A 296 23.71 16.32 27.68
C GLU A 296 22.56 17.30 27.35
N LEU A 297 22.87 18.55 27.06
CA LEU A 297 21.91 19.55 26.65
C LEU A 297 21.30 19.19 25.29
N TYR A 298 22.10 18.78 24.30
CA TYR A 298 21.62 18.35 23.00
C TYR A 298 20.63 17.21 23.07
N VAL A 299 20.99 16.15 23.82
CA VAL A 299 20.10 15.00 24.00
C VAL A 299 18.82 15.40 24.74
N SER A 300 18.89 16.34 25.69
CA SER A 300 17.75 16.80 26.48
C SER A 300 16.92 17.90 25.78
N SER A 301 17.39 18.49 24.69
CA SER A 301 16.65 19.52 23.96
C SER A 301 15.50 18.97 23.13
N ASN A 302 15.49 17.66 22.85
CA ASN A 302 14.38 17.03 22.15
C ASN A 302 13.14 16.99 23.04
N SER A 303 11.96 17.23 22.45
CA SER A 303 10.67 17.17 23.15
C SER A 303 10.33 15.76 23.66
N ARG A 304 10.89 14.75 23.02
CA ARG A 304 10.73 13.32 23.37
C ARG A 304 11.90 12.84 24.22
N ILE A 305 11.59 11.99 25.21
CA ILE A 305 12.63 11.36 26.02
C ILE A 305 13.14 10.10 25.30
N THR A 306 14.27 10.24 24.60
CA THR A 306 14.92 9.09 23.96
C THR A 306 15.55 8.14 25.00
N PRO A 307 15.84 6.86 24.65
CA PRO A 307 16.54 5.93 25.55
C PRO A 307 17.85 6.51 26.11
N GLN A 308 18.58 7.29 25.33
CA GLN A 308 19.81 7.94 25.77
C GLN A 308 19.54 9.05 26.81
N ALA A 309 18.50 9.88 26.57
CA ALA A 309 18.05 10.87 27.53
C ALA A 309 17.57 10.21 28.84
N ALA A 310 16.85 9.08 28.74
CA ALA A 310 16.41 8.32 29.89
C ALA A 310 17.58 7.80 30.73
N LEU A 311 18.63 7.28 30.10
CA LEU A 311 19.86 6.85 30.82
C LEU A 311 20.58 8.03 31.50
N LEU A 312 20.63 9.20 30.88
CA LEU A 312 21.20 10.41 31.49
C LEU A 312 20.33 10.89 32.67
N ASN A 313 19.02 10.81 32.59
CA ASN A 313 18.11 11.15 33.68
C ASN A 313 18.25 10.17 34.85
N LYS A 314 18.41 8.86 34.54
CA LYS A 314 18.67 7.83 35.55
C LYS A 314 19.98 8.09 36.29
N ALA A 315 21.08 8.34 35.55
CA ALA A 315 22.37 8.65 36.15
C ALA A 315 22.31 9.91 37.06
N TYR A 316 21.65 10.94 36.55
CA TYR A 316 21.42 12.17 37.36
C TYR A 316 20.63 11.91 38.64
N PHE A 317 19.54 11.16 38.57
CA PHE A 317 18.74 10.77 39.73
C PHE A 317 19.58 10.02 40.76
N GLU A 318 20.29 8.96 40.34
CA GLU A 318 21.10 8.12 41.22
C GLU A 318 22.24 8.91 41.90
N GLU A 319 22.82 9.88 41.20
CA GLU A 319 23.84 10.75 41.80
C GLU A 319 23.23 11.75 42.82
N LYS A 320 22.16 12.43 42.41
CA LYS A 320 21.58 13.54 43.19
C LYS A 320 20.78 13.10 44.38
N ILE A 321 20.07 11.97 44.31
CA ILE A 321 19.19 11.53 45.41
C ILE A 321 19.92 11.30 46.70
N ALA A 322 21.20 10.92 46.65
CA ALA A 322 22.03 10.73 47.83
C ALA A 322 22.32 12.06 48.62
N SER A 323 22.19 13.21 47.95
CA SER A 323 22.42 14.53 48.55
C SER A 323 21.13 15.23 49.04
N ILE A 324 19.97 14.68 48.72
CA ILE A 324 18.67 15.24 49.08
C ILE A 324 18.37 14.96 50.55
N THR A 325 18.06 16.01 51.32
CA THR A 325 17.77 15.93 52.76
C THR A 325 16.34 16.31 53.10
N THR A 326 15.64 17.01 52.20
CA THR A 326 14.25 17.44 52.39
C THR A 326 13.40 17.20 51.17
N VAL A 327 12.08 16.97 51.37
CA VAL A 327 11.10 16.92 50.28
C VAL A 327 11.09 18.18 49.45
N SER A 328 11.37 19.36 50.09
CA SER A 328 11.40 20.64 49.41
C SER A 328 12.54 20.75 48.39
N GLU A 329 13.71 20.23 48.73
CA GLU A 329 14.85 20.12 47.80
C GLU A 329 14.52 19.20 46.63
N LEU A 330 13.92 18.05 46.88
CA LEU A 330 13.53 17.07 45.86
C LEU A 330 12.59 17.65 44.81
N VAL A 331 11.55 18.37 45.23
CA VAL A 331 10.56 18.95 44.31
C VAL A 331 11.00 20.28 43.71
N ALA A 332 12.01 20.95 44.27
CA ALA A 332 12.60 22.17 43.68
C ALA A 332 13.52 21.84 42.52
N ASP A 333 14.14 20.67 42.50
CA ASP A 333 14.88 20.18 41.38
C ASP A 333 13.91 19.65 40.30
N THR A 334 13.75 20.39 39.22
CA THR A 334 12.78 20.06 38.14
C THR A 334 13.07 18.70 37.51
N ARG A 335 14.33 18.31 37.39
CA ARG A 335 14.74 17.04 36.77
C ARG A 335 14.40 15.86 37.69
N LEU A 336 14.68 15.99 39.01
CA LEU A 336 14.27 14.97 40.01
C LEU A 336 12.74 14.88 40.11
N TYR A 337 12.07 16.04 40.17
CA TYR A 337 10.60 16.10 40.23
C TYR A 337 9.93 15.40 39.04
N ASN A 338 10.39 15.65 37.82
CA ASN A 338 9.87 14.99 36.62
C ASN A 338 10.22 13.51 36.60
N TYR A 339 11.41 13.13 37.06
CA TYR A 339 11.85 11.75 37.12
C TYR A 339 10.93 10.90 38.02
N ILE A 340 10.65 11.36 39.23
CA ILE A 340 9.78 10.63 40.15
C ILE A 340 8.33 10.61 39.66
N ARG A 341 7.84 11.66 39.07
CA ARG A 341 6.48 11.67 38.46
C ARG A 341 6.36 10.59 37.39
N THR A 342 7.33 10.50 36.53
CA THR A 342 7.37 9.48 35.44
C THR A 342 7.51 8.07 36.07
N ALA A 343 8.44 7.88 37.00
CA ALA A 343 8.66 6.57 37.61
C ALA A 343 7.40 6.00 38.33
N PHE A 344 6.56 6.87 38.88
CA PHE A 344 5.34 6.49 39.60
C PHE A 344 4.03 6.78 38.88
N ASP A 345 4.09 7.05 37.55
CA ASP A 345 2.92 7.32 36.68
C ASP A 345 2.04 8.46 37.23
N LEU A 346 2.68 9.60 37.45
CA LEU A 346 2.06 10.80 38.06
C LEU A 346 2.19 12.00 37.12
N ASN A 347 2.13 11.79 35.78
CA ASN A 347 2.34 12.82 34.79
C ASN A 347 1.10 13.70 34.48
N GLU A 348 -0.02 13.46 35.16
CA GLU A 348 -1.21 14.29 35.00
C GLU A 348 -0.95 15.77 35.40
N VAL A 349 -1.60 16.71 34.73
CA VAL A 349 -1.45 18.15 34.93
C VAL A 349 -1.81 18.58 36.36
N THR A 350 -2.69 17.86 37.04
CA THR A 350 -3.15 18.11 38.40
C THR A 350 -2.12 17.77 39.46
N ILE A 351 -1.10 16.97 39.14
CA ILE A 351 -0.04 16.58 40.10
C ILE A 351 1.02 17.67 40.13
N VAL A 352 0.82 18.64 41.02
CA VAL A 352 1.73 19.77 41.24
C VAL A 352 2.75 19.47 42.37
N PRO A 353 3.85 20.25 42.50
CA PRO A 353 4.83 20.02 43.59
C PRO A 353 4.25 19.89 44.98
N ALA A 354 3.20 20.66 45.29
CA ALA A 354 2.51 20.56 46.60
C ALA A 354 1.85 19.18 46.81
N THR A 355 1.29 18.60 45.73
CA THR A 355 0.72 17.23 45.78
C THR A 355 1.80 16.20 46.10
N ILE A 356 2.95 16.26 45.43
CA ILE A 356 4.09 15.35 45.66
C ILE A 356 4.60 15.53 47.09
N LYS A 357 4.71 16.75 47.61
CA LYS A 357 5.07 16.98 49.01
C LYS A 357 4.11 16.28 49.96
N ASN A 358 2.80 16.47 49.76
CA ASN A 358 1.79 15.85 50.63
C ASN A 358 1.83 14.29 50.57
N ILE A 359 2.14 13.73 49.41
CA ILE A 359 2.30 12.28 49.23
C ILE A 359 3.53 11.78 50.01
N LEU A 360 4.68 12.41 49.81
CA LEU A 360 5.96 11.98 50.42
C LEU A 360 6.02 12.18 51.91
N THR A 361 5.17 13.04 52.48
CA THR A 361 5.05 13.24 53.94
C THR A 361 3.88 12.48 54.60
N SER A 362 3.17 11.68 53.80
CA SER A 362 2.02 10.91 54.26
C SER A 362 2.41 9.48 54.63
N ASP A 363 1.86 8.97 55.72
CA ASP A 363 1.90 7.53 56.02
C ASP A 363 0.85 6.80 55.16
N PRO A 364 1.25 5.91 54.23
CA PRO A 364 0.31 5.18 53.37
C PRO A 364 -0.55 4.18 54.15
N ASP A 365 -0.16 3.80 55.36
CA ASP A 365 -0.87 2.83 56.21
C ASP A 365 -1.81 3.50 57.22
N ASP A 366 -1.72 4.84 57.41
CA ASP A 366 -2.67 5.62 58.23
C ASP A 366 -3.95 5.97 57.43
N PRO A 367 -5.13 5.45 57.78
CA PRO A 367 -6.39 5.75 57.12
C PRO A 367 -6.75 7.25 57.05
N SER A 368 -6.20 8.08 57.94
CA SER A 368 -6.44 9.52 58.02
C SER A 368 -5.46 10.34 57.21
N SER A 369 -4.46 9.73 56.65
CA SER A 369 -3.41 10.41 55.88
C SER A 369 -3.93 11.05 54.55
N TYR A 370 -3.16 11.99 53.99
CA TYR A 370 -3.49 12.62 52.73
C TYR A 370 -3.75 11.60 51.61
N ILE A 371 -2.91 10.57 51.54
CA ILE A 371 -3.03 9.52 50.48
C ILE A 371 -4.38 8.79 50.57
N ASN A 372 -4.81 8.45 51.81
CA ASN A 372 -6.02 7.66 52.02
C ASN A 372 -7.31 8.49 52.02
N THR A 373 -7.23 9.79 52.36
CA THR A 373 -8.36 10.71 52.38
C THR A 373 -8.53 11.48 51.07
N ILE A 374 -7.64 12.43 50.76
CA ILE A 374 -7.67 13.27 49.57
C ILE A 374 -7.24 12.47 48.34
N GLY A 375 -6.21 11.66 48.47
CA GLY A 375 -5.70 10.78 47.37
C GLY A 375 -6.55 9.55 47.13
N LYS A 376 -7.63 9.32 47.91
CA LYS A 376 -8.58 8.19 47.75
C LYS A 376 -7.91 6.81 47.69
N GLY A 377 -6.79 6.67 48.40
CA GLY A 377 -6.03 5.42 48.43
C GLY A 377 -5.34 5.03 47.13
N ASN A 378 -5.00 5.99 46.28
CA ASN A 378 -4.31 5.76 44.98
C ASN A 378 -3.03 4.95 45.17
N GLU A 379 -2.91 3.82 44.51
CA GLU A 379 -1.78 2.88 44.65
C GLU A 379 -0.44 3.49 44.16
N ASN A 380 -0.45 4.37 43.16
CA ASN A 380 0.76 5.08 42.75
C ASN A 380 1.24 6.06 43.83
N TYR A 381 0.32 6.70 44.56
CA TYR A 381 0.66 7.56 45.72
C TYR A 381 1.27 6.76 46.83
N LYS A 382 0.69 5.60 47.17
CA LYS A 382 1.25 4.68 48.20
C LYS A 382 2.63 4.18 47.78
N ALA A 383 2.78 3.80 46.51
CA ALA A 383 4.06 3.35 45.97
C ALA A 383 5.13 4.43 46.04
N LEU A 384 4.79 5.70 45.70
CA LEU A 384 5.70 6.83 45.83
C LEU A 384 6.09 7.08 47.30
N ALA A 385 5.14 7.13 48.21
CA ALA A 385 5.42 7.34 49.65
C ALA A 385 6.35 6.27 50.24
N ARG A 386 6.10 4.99 49.90
CA ARG A 386 6.95 3.86 50.36
C ARG A 386 8.34 3.82 49.72
N ALA A 387 8.54 4.52 48.64
CA ALA A 387 9.84 4.57 47.96
C ALA A 387 10.81 5.58 48.58
N PHE A 388 10.37 6.41 49.53
CA PHE A 388 11.19 7.43 50.18
C PHE A 388 11.07 7.36 51.72
N ASN A 389 12.08 7.88 52.41
CA ASN A 389 12.23 7.79 53.86
C ASN A 389 11.96 9.13 54.58
N PHE A 390 11.17 10.04 54.00
CA PHE A 390 10.86 11.33 54.59
C PHE A 390 9.85 11.18 55.75
N GLN A 391 10.08 11.99 56.78
CA GLN A 391 9.15 12.13 57.90
C GLN A 391 7.95 13.02 57.56
N ALA A 392 6.94 13.08 58.43
CA ALA A 392 5.75 13.90 58.24
C ALA A 392 6.05 15.42 58.10
N ASP A 393 7.17 15.91 58.64
CA ASP A 393 7.63 17.29 58.48
C ASP A 393 8.43 17.54 57.20
N GLY A 394 8.66 16.50 56.40
CA GLY A 394 9.39 16.60 55.12
C GLY A 394 10.90 16.55 55.26
N THR A 395 11.44 16.20 56.44
CA THR A 395 12.87 16.01 56.67
C THR A 395 13.22 14.52 56.77
N LEU A 396 14.50 14.16 56.86
CA LEU A 396 14.98 12.82 57.08
C LEU A 396 15.28 12.62 58.57
N ALA A 397 15.14 11.40 59.09
CA ALA A 397 15.66 11.07 60.41
C ALA A 397 17.20 11.10 60.40
N ALA A 398 17.80 11.34 61.61
CA ALA A 398 19.25 11.47 61.70
C ALA A 398 19.97 10.19 61.28
N GLY A 399 20.73 10.27 60.19
CA GLY A 399 21.51 9.17 59.61
C GLY A 399 20.81 8.43 58.47
N ASP A 400 19.57 8.80 58.16
CA ASP A 400 18.84 8.22 57.02
C ASP A 400 19.15 8.95 55.71
N ALA A 401 19.06 8.24 54.61
CA ALA A 401 19.07 8.78 53.25
C ALA A 401 17.64 8.90 52.68
N ALA A 402 17.42 9.80 51.75
CA ALA A 402 16.11 9.96 51.08
C ALA A 402 15.58 8.65 50.48
N GLN A 403 16.48 7.82 49.96
CA GLN A 403 16.22 6.46 49.56
C GLN A 403 17.38 5.53 49.95
N THR A 404 17.09 4.29 50.28
CA THR A 404 18.10 3.24 50.34
C THR A 404 18.57 2.86 48.95
N ALA A 405 19.71 2.17 48.82
CA ALA A 405 20.21 1.70 47.51
C ALA A 405 19.19 0.80 46.78
N GLU A 406 18.43 0.00 47.53
CA GLU A 406 17.37 -0.84 46.97
C GLU A 406 16.19 0.00 46.44
N GLN A 407 15.71 0.99 47.19
CA GLN A 407 14.67 1.91 46.80
C GLN A 407 15.08 2.71 45.57
N THR A 408 16.35 3.16 45.50
CA THR A 408 16.91 3.87 44.32
C THR A 408 16.91 2.97 43.09
N THR A 409 17.33 1.72 43.21
CA THR A 409 17.33 0.73 42.13
C THR A 409 15.92 0.47 41.63
N LEU A 410 14.94 0.27 42.51
CA LEU A 410 13.53 0.05 42.15
C LEU A 410 12.91 1.28 41.45
N THR A 411 13.20 2.48 41.97
CA THR A 411 12.74 3.74 41.38
C THR A 411 13.32 3.90 39.96
N SER A 412 14.61 3.61 39.79
CA SER A 412 15.28 3.65 38.48
C SER A 412 14.71 2.61 37.51
N SER A 413 14.41 1.40 37.97
CA SER A 413 13.75 0.38 37.17
C SER A 413 12.37 0.82 36.69
N ARG A 414 11.55 1.39 37.60
CA ARG A 414 10.23 1.94 37.24
C ARG A 414 10.32 3.06 36.23
N TYR A 415 11.29 3.97 36.41
CA TYR A 415 11.52 5.03 35.41
C TYR A 415 11.87 4.47 34.06
N MET A 416 12.81 3.53 33.97
CA MET A 416 13.25 2.95 32.68
C MET A 416 12.19 2.15 31.97
N THR A 417 11.14 1.69 32.64
CA THR A 417 9.97 1.05 32.02
C THR A 417 8.90 2.03 31.58
N ARG A 418 8.97 3.29 32.01
CA ARG A 418 7.88 4.27 31.80
C ARG A 418 8.30 5.61 31.21
N TYR A 419 9.60 5.78 30.91
CA TYR A 419 10.12 7.09 30.48
C TYR A 419 9.43 7.62 29.21
N ASN A 420 8.92 6.74 28.36
CA ASN A 420 8.26 7.05 27.09
C ASN A 420 6.73 6.88 27.12
N ASP A 421 6.11 6.40 28.20
CA ASP A 421 4.65 6.15 28.28
C ASP A 421 3.82 7.35 27.80
N LYS A 422 4.27 8.57 28.12
CA LYS A 422 3.60 9.80 27.71
C LYS A 422 3.73 10.06 26.21
N ASP A 423 4.89 9.75 25.66
CA ASP A 423 5.19 9.94 24.23
C ASP A 423 4.45 8.88 23.41
N ASP A 424 4.45 7.62 23.88
CA ASP A 424 3.71 6.53 23.27
C ASP A 424 2.19 6.81 23.24
N ALA A 425 1.62 7.29 24.36
CA ALA A 425 0.22 7.70 24.39
C ALA A 425 -0.09 8.90 23.48
N ALA A 426 0.86 9.82 23.31
CA ALA A 426 0.72 10.91 22.36
C ALA A 426 0.76 10.42 20.90
N ASP A 427 1.61 9.44 20.61
CA ASP A 427 1.71 8.80 19.29
C ASP A 427 0.44 8.02 18.93
N GLU A 428 -0.08 7.21 19.84
CA GLU A 428 -1.38 6.52 19.65
C GLU A 428 -2.50 7.52 19.34
N LYS A 429 -2.53 8.63 20.08
CA LYS A 429 -3.51 9.70 19.83
C LYS A 429 -3.30 10.38 18.49
N ALA A 430 -2.05 10.63 18.08
CA ALA A 430 -1.74 11.23 16.79
C ALA A 430 -2.15 10.31 15.63
N ILE A 431 -1.84 9.01 15.74
CA ILE A 431 -2.27 7.99 14.78
C ILE A 431 -3.81 7.95 14.67
N GLY A 432 -4.51 7.92 15.81
CA GLY A 432 -5.98 7.92 15.82
C GLY A 432 -6.58 9.21 15.22
N ALA A 433 -6.00 10.35 15.51
CA ALA A 433 -6.43 11.64 14.94
C ALA A 433 -6.17 11.70 13.42
N TYR A 434 -5.03 11.20 12.97
CA TYR A 434 -4.68 11.10 11.55
C TYR A 434 -5.69 10.24 10.78
N LYS A 435 -5.96 9.00 11.24
CA LYS A 435 -6.93 8.09 10.63
C LYS A 435 -8.30 8.76 10.44
N LEU A 436 -8.83 9.33 11.51
CA LEU A 436 -10.15 10.01 11.47
C LEU A 436 -10.19 11.26 10.57
N ALA A 437 -9.07 11.95 10.42
CA ALA A 437 -8.98 13.15 9.60
C ALA A 437 -8.84 12.80 8.11
N VAL A 438 -8.04 11.80 7.78
CA VAL A 438 -7.82 11.31 6.40
C VAL A 438 -9.11 10.77 5.78
N GLU A 439 -9.93 10.03 6.53
CA GLU A 439 -11.23 9.55 6.05
C GLU A 439 -12.19 10.68 5.61
N LYS A 440 -12.04 11.86 6.19
CA LYS A 440 -12.91 13.02 5.92
C LYS A 440 -12.35 13.99 4.89
N MET A 441 -11.11 13.76 4.49
CA MET A 441 -10.41 14.64 3.55
C MET A 441 -11.00 14.50 2.15
N THR A 442 -11.26 15.62 1.49
CA THR A 442 -11.85 15.69 0.15
C THR A 442 -10.94 16.38 -0.87
N SER A 443 -9.93 17.11 -0.41
CA SER A 443 -9.05 17.90 -1.26
C SER A 443 -7.64 18.08 -0.66
N VAL A 444 -6.70 18.49 -1.51
CA VAL A 444 -5.37 18.89 -1.07
C VAL A 444 -5.40 20.12 -0.15
N SER A 445 -6.45 20.94 -0.21
CA SER A 445 -6.62 22.06 0.72
C SER A 445 -6.91 21.57 2.13
N ASP A 446 -7.74 20.54 2.28
CA ASP A 446 -7.99 19.89 3.58
C ASP A 446 -6.71 19.31 4.18
N PHE A 447 -5.85 18.70 3.33
CA PHE A 447 -4.52 18.25 3.75
C PHE A 447 -3.69 19.36 4.37
N ILE A 448 -3.61 20.52 3.70
CA ILE A 448 -2.79 21.66 4.13
C ILE A 448 -3.35 22.33 5.40
N GLU A 449 -4.67 22.42 5.52
CA GLU A 449 -5.34 23.15 6.60
C GLU A 449 -5.54 22.32 7.87
N THR A 450 -5.42 20.99 7.77
CA THR A 450 -5.62 20.06 8.91
C THR A 450 -4.27 19.65 9.51
N ALA A 451 -3.87 20.28 10.61
CA ALA A 451 -2.59 20.03 11.26
C ALA A 451 -2.35 18.55 11.60
N SER A 452 -3.38 17.80 12.03
CA SER A 452 -3.26 16.37 12.31
C SER A 452 -2.96 15.51 11.08
N ILE A 453 -3.19 16.00 9.87
CA ILE A 453 -2.80 15.35 8.61
C ILE A 453 -1.42 15.87 8.19
N TYR A 454 -1.27 17.18 8.11
CA TYR A 454 -0.06 17.84 7.62
C TYR A 454 1.18 17.45 8.42
N ASP A 455 1.13 17.69 9.75
CA ASP A 455 2.27 17.42 10.64
C ASP A 455 2.62 15.93 10.66
N PHE A 456 1.60 15.07 10.76
CA PHE A 456 1.78 13.63 10.79
C PHE A 456 2.42 13.09 9.50
N ALA A 457 1.87 13.47 8.34
CA ALA A 457 2.34 12.98 7.06
C ALA A 457 3.77 13.46 6.72
N LEU A 458 4.07 14.74 6.99
CA LEU A 458 5.42 15.26 6.77
C LEU A 458 6.44 14.59 7.70
N GLN A 459 6.10 14.44 8.99
CA GLN A 459 6.97 13.75 9.93
C GLN A 459 7.21 12.28 9.53
N ALA A 460 6.20 11.60 9.05
CA ALA A 460 6.29 10.20 8.61
C ALA A 460 7.33 10.02 7.50
N VAL A 461 7.37 10.94 6.53
CA VAL A 461 8.35 10.89 5.43
C VAL A 461 9.67 11.60 5.77
N GLY A 462 9.86 12.09 7.00
CA GLY A 462 11.09 12.75 7.45
C GLY A 462 11.25 14.17 6.97
N LEU A 463 10.15 14.86 6.65
CA LEU A 463 10.12 16.32 6.41
C LEU A 463 9.73 17.04 7.71
N ASP A 464 10.26 18.25 7.91
CA ASP A 464 9.94 19.06 9.07
C ASP A 464 8.74 19.98 8.77
N PRO A 465 7.57 19.77 9.43
CA PRO A 465 6.36 20.54 9.17
C PRO A 465 6.55 22.07 9.34
N ASP A 466 7.41 22.48 10.28
CA ASP A 466 7.65 23.89 10.58
C ASP A 466 8.54 24.59 9.53
N SER A 467 9.34 23.83 8.78
CA SER A 467 10.24 24.37 7.75
C SER A 467 9.64 24.29 6.33
N GLU A 468 8.63 23.47 6.12
CA GLU A 468 8.03 23.27 4.81
C GLU A 468 6.99 24.35 4.45
N SER A 469 7.05 24.83 3.19
CA SER A 469 6.01 25.74 2.73
C SER A 469 4.76 25.01 2.24
N ALA A 470 3.58 25.41 2.69
CA ALA A 470 2.29 24.89 2.22
C ALA A 470 2.16 24.93 0.69
N ARG A 471 2.78 25.92 0.03
CA ARG A 471 2.79 26.03 -1.43
C ARG A 471 3.62 24.93 -2.09
N THR A 472 4.79 24.58 -1.51
CA THR A 472 5.65 23.51 -1.99
C THR A 472 4.91 22.17 -1.86
N ILE A 473 4.39 21.88 -0.68
CA ILE A 473 3.66 20.63 -0.40
C ILE A 473 2.43 20.50 -1.31
N LYS A 474 1.66 21.56 -1.50
CA LYS A 474 0.54 21.53 -2.46
C LYS A 474 0.99 21.13 -3.87
N ARG A 475 2.07 21.72 -4.38
CA ARG A 475 2.60 21.40 -5.72
C ARG A 475 3.14 19.97 -5.81
N VAL A 476 3.72 19.46 -4.73
CA VAL A 476 4.17 18.06 -4.62
C VAL A 476 2.97 17.12 -4.75
N LEU A 477 1.95 17.30 -3.92
CA LEU A 477 0.77 16.45 -3.87
C LEU A 477 -0.11 16.51 -5.13
N THR A 478 -0.01 17.58 -5.92
CA THR A 478 -0.73 17.73 -7.20
C THR A 478 0.16 17.50 -8.42
N SER A 479 1.37 16.96 -8.24
CA SER A 479 2.25 16.58 -9.35
C SER A 479 1.69 15.36 -10.07
N ASP A 480 1.84 15.35 -11.39
CA ASP A 480 1.60 14.15 -12.18
C ASP A 480 2.78 13.19 -12.01
N LEU A 481 2.54 12.05 -11.38
CA LEU A 481 3.58 11.06 -11.10
C LEU A 481 3.98 10.25 -12.35
N THR A 482 3.25 10.37 -13.45
CA THR A 482 3.57 9.73 -14.74
C THR A 482 4.43 10.64 -15.63
N ASP A 483 4.54 11.94 -15.32
CA ASP A 483 5.36 12.91 -16.04
C ASP A 483 6.72 13.12 -15.35
N PRO A 484 7.84 12.62 -15.90
CA PRO A 484 9.18 12.81 -15.35
C PRO A 484 9.62 14.28 -15.21
N GLU A 485 8.96 15.20 -15.92
CA GLU A 485 9.24 16.64 -15.84
C GLU A 485 8.35 17.34 -14.79
N SER A 486 7.44 16.61 -14.13
CA SER A 486 6.56 17.19 -13.12
C SER A 486 7.34 17.73 -11.92
N PHE A 487 6.70 18.64 -11.16
CA PHE A 487 7.39 19.39 -10.09
C PHE A 487 8.07 18.50 -9.05
N VAL A 488 7.46 17.41 -8.65
CA VAL A 488 8.00 16.53 -7.61
C VAL A 488 9.37 15.98 -8.00
N TYR A 489 9.57 15.58 -9.25
CA TYR A 489 10.86 15.07 -9.73
C TYR A 489 11.94 16.14 -9.86
N THR A 490 11.54 17.43 -10.05
CA THR A 490 12.50 18.55 -10.11
C THR A 490 13.18 18.82 -8.77
N LEU A 491 12.56 18.39 -7.66
CA LEU A 491 13.11 18.59 -6.30
C LEU A 491 14.29 17.64 -5.99
N LYS A 492 14.38 16.49 -6.68
CA LYS A 492 15.43 15.47 -6.48
C LYS A 492 15.57 15.01 -5.03
N ASP A 493 14.48 14.95 -4.30
CA ASP A 493 14.39 14.49 -2.93
C ASP A 493 13.25 13.46 -2.86
N GLU A 494 13.62 12.21 -2.58
CA GLU A 494 12.72 11.05 -2.57
C GLU A 494 11.61 11.17 -1.52
N ARG A 495 11.81 11.98 -0.48
CA ARG A 495 10.79 12.20 0.57
C ARG A 495 9.54 12.86 0.02
N TYR A 496 9.69 13.83 -0.90
CA TYR A 496 8.54 14.47 -1.55
C TYR A 496 7.83 13.53 -2.52
N LEU A 497 8.59 12.70 -3.25
CA LEU A 497 8.01 11.70 -4.13
C LEU A 497 7.21 10.68 -3.31
N LYS A 498 7.77 10.19 -2.21
CA LYS A 498 7.09 9.27 -1.30
C LYS A 498 5.81 9.87 -0.71
N LEU A 499 5.85 11.15 -0.30
CA LEU A 499 4.67 11.86 0.17
C LEU A 499 3.57 11.89 -0.91
N ALA A 500 3.91 12.20 -2.16
CA ALA A 500 2.95 12.27 -3.25
C ALA A 500 2.34 10.90 -3.59
N GLN A 501 3.13 9.82 -3.52
CA GLN A 501 2.67 8.44 -3.77
C GLN A 501 1.70 7.91 -2.70
N LEU A 502 1.81 8.41 -1.46
CA LEU A 502 0.97 7.98 -0.34
C LEU A 502 -0.41 8.64 -0.31
N PHE A 503 -0.74 9.51 -1.28
CA PHE A 503 -2.04 10.16 -1.40
C PHE A 503 -2.57 10.10 -2.82
N ASN A 504 -3.88 10.02 -2.94
CA ASN A 504 -4.56 9.85 -4.22
C ASN A 504 -5.13 11.19 -4.75
N PHE A 505 -4.35 12.28 -4.70
CA PHE A 505 -4.75 13.55 -5.29
C PHE A 505 -4.59 13.56 -6.82
N THR A 506 -5.54 14.20 -7.49
CA THR A 506 -5.43 14.56 -8.91
C THR A 506 -4.60 15.82 -9.09
N THR A 507 -4.21 16.13 -10.31
CA THR A 507 -3.53 17.39 -10.65
C THR A 507 -4.36 18.65 -10.36
N SER A 508 -5.70 18.53 -10.26
CA SER A 508 -6.59 19.62 -9.80
C SER A 508 -6.57 19.79 -8.27
N GLY A 509 -6.12 18.79 -7.54
CA GLY A 509 -6.08 18.78 -6.07
C GLY A 509 -7.31 18.18 -5.41
N ASP A 510 -8.17 17.52 -6.17
CA ASP A 510 -9.30 16.73 -5.68
C ASP A 510 -8.84 15.31 -5.38
N ILE A 511 -9.61 14.56 -4.59
CA ILE A 511 -9.36 13.14 -4.37
C ILE A 511 -9.65 12.36 -5.65
N GLY A 512 -8.69 11.55 -6.08
CA GLY A 512 -8.80 10.68 -7.25
C GLY A 512 -8.97 9.20 -6.91
N VAL A 513 -9.07 8.37 -7.93
CA VAL A 513 -8.95 6.91 -7.80
C VAL A 513 -7.50 6.57 -7.47
N PRO A 514 -7.25 5.59 -6.60
CA PRO A 514 -5.89 5.13 -6.31
C PRO A 514 -5.14 4.72 -7.58
N ALA A 515 -3.84 5.04 -7.64
CA ALA A 515 -2.94 4.42 -8.60
C ALA A 515 -2.52 3.06 -8.02
N LEU A 516 -3.15 1.99 -8.47
CA LEU A 516 -2.85 0.64 -8.04
C LEU A 516 -2.23 -0.13 -9.21
N ALA A 517 -1.21 -0.95 -8.93
CA ALA A 517 -0.61 -1.84 -9.92
C ALA A 517 -1.63 -2.83 -10.51
N GLN A 518 -2.63 -3.22 -9.70
CA GLN A 518 -3.86 -3.89 -10.12
C GLN A 518 -5.05 -3.23 -9.42
N SER A 519 -6.21 -3.16 -10.08
CA SER A 519 -7.44 -2.72 -9.39
C SER A 519 -7.82 -3.71 -8.28
N GLU A 520 -8.53 -3.22 -7.25
CA GLU A 520 -8.95 -4.07 -6.13
C GLU A 520 -9.73 -5.31 -6.60
N THR A 521 -10.58 -5.15 -7.61
CA THR A 521 -11.32 -6.25 -8.22
C THR A 521 -10.37 -7.28 -8.85
N LEU A 522 -9.36 -6.83 -9.61
CA LEU A 522 -8.38 -7.72 -10.25
C LEU A 522 -7.48 -8.42 -9.23
N ILE A 523 -7.11 -7.74 -8.14
CA ILE A 523 -6.36 -8.36 -7.04
C ILE A 523 -7.15 -9.55 -6.48
N GLN A 524 -8.44 -9.36 -6.18
CA GLN A 524 -9.30 -10.42 -5.64
C GLN A 524 -9.50 -11.56 -6.64
N GLU A 525 -9.70 -11.26 -7.92
CA GLU A 525 -9.87 -12.27 -8.96
C GLU A 525 -8.60 -13.06 -9.22
N THR A 526 -7.44 -12.39 -9.25
CA THR A 526 -6.15 -13.07 -9.38
C THR A 526 -5.92 -14.01 -8.19
N ALA A 527 -6.23 -13.54 -6.97
CA ALA A 527 -6.13 -14.35 -5.75
C ALA A 527 -7.07 -15.58 -5.80
N LYS A 528 -8.33 -15.37 -6.17
CA LYS A 528 -9.32 -16.43 -6.31
C LYS A 528 -8.90 -17.45 -7.38
N THR A 529 -8.47 -16.98 -8.54
CA THR A 529 -8.02 -17.86 -9.65
C THR A 529 -6.82 -18.69 -9.22
N TYR A 530 -5.85 -18.10 -8.51
CA TYR A 530 -4.71 -18.83 -7.97
C TYR A 530 -5.13 -19.93 -6.99
N ILE A 531 -5.99 -19.59 -6.00
CA ILE A 531 -6.50 -20.55 -5.02
C ILE A 531 -7.22 -21.71 -5.73
N VAL A 532 -8.11 -21.40 -6.68
CA VAL A 532 -8.83 -22.41 -7.47
C VAL A 532 -7.85 -23.31 -8.23
N ASN A 533 -6.89 -22.73 -8.95
CA ASN A 533 -5.90 -23.49 -9.73
C ASN A 533 -5.06 -24.43 -8.85
N LYS A 534 -4.66 -24.00 -7.64
CA LYS A 534 -3.85 -24.80 -6.71
C LYS A 534 -4.65 -25.81 -5.89
N SER A 535 -5.91 -25.51 -5.55
CA SER A 535 -6.74 -26.36 -4.70
C SER A 535 -7.66 -27.30 -5.49
N ARG A 536 -7.88 -27.01 -6.77
CA ARG A 536 -8.82 -27.70 -7.65
C ARG A 536 -8.71 -29.23 -7.60
N PHE A 537 -7.48 -29.76 -7.54
CA PHE A 537 -7.18 -31.19 -7.45
C PHE A 537 -6.23 -31.49 -6.28
N GLY A 538 -6.03 -30.51 -5.40
CA GLY A 538 -5.12 -30.57 -4.27
C GLY A 538 -5.76 -31.09 -2.99
N SER A 539 -4.94 -31.25 -1.96
CA SER A 539 -5.36 -31.54 -0.59
C SER A 539 -5.80 -30.28 0.15
N GLU A 540 -6.46 -30.42 1.31
CA GLU A 540 -6.74 -29.29 2.23
C GLU A 540 -5.47 -28.53 2.67
N GLU A 541 -4.31 -29.21 2.69
CA GLU A 541 -3.03 -28.59 2.98
C GLU A 541 -2.58 -27.67 1.82
N ASP A 542 -2.81 -28.11 0.58
CA ASP A 542 -2.49 -27.30 -0.62
C ASP A 542 -3.38 -26.07 -0.70
N LYS A 543 -4.66 -26.21 -0.36
CA LYS A 543 -5.60 -25.10 -0.27
C LYS A 543 -5.17 -24.08 0.78
N THR A 544 -4.81 -24.53 1.99
CA THR A 544 -4.33 -23.63 3.06
C THR A 544 -3.06 -22.88 2.66
N LYS A 545 -2.15 -23.55 1.95
CA LYS A 545 -0.95 -22.88 1.40
C LYS A 545 -1.32 -21.85 0.34
N ALA A 546 -2.24 -22.20 -0.57
CA ALA A 546 -2.69 -21.28 -1.61
C ALA A 546 -3.38 -20.03 -1.02
N GLU A 547 -4.19 -20.20 0.04
CA GLU A 547 -4.82 -19.10 0.76
C GLU A 547 -3.77 -18.18 1.41
N ALA A 548 -2.72 -18.73 2.02
CA ALA A 548 -1.63 -17.95 2.61
C ALA A 548 -0.79 -17.19 1.55
N GLU A 549 -0.57 -17.79 0.36
CA GLU A 549 0.09 -17.09 -0.74
C GLU A 549 -0.82 -15.98 -1.31
N ALA A 550 -2.12 -16.20 -1.40
CA ALA A 550 -3.09 -15.20 -1.84
C ALA A 550 -3.18 -14.01 -0.85
N GLU A 551 -3.12 -14.26 0.46
CA GLU A 551 -3.07 -13.21 1.48
C GLU A 551 -1.80 -12.36 1.33
N TYR A 552 -0.65 -12.99 1.09
CA TYR A 552 0.59 -12.26 0.80
C TYR A 552 0.48 -11.42 -0.47
N TYR A 553 -0.01 -12.03 -1.56
CA TYR A 553 -0.15 -11.34 -2.84
C TYR A 553 -1.06 -10.10 -2.73
N THR A 554 -2.24 -10.24 -2.14
CA THR A 554 -3.18 -9.14 -1.95
C THR A 554 -2.59 -8.00 -1.13
N ALA A 555 -1.83 -8.32 -0.07
CA ALA A 555 -1.22 -7.32 0.80
C ALA A 555 -0.07 -6.56 0.12
N GLU A 556 0.74 -7.24 -0.70
CA GLU A 556 1.96 -6.66 -1.25
C GLU A 556 1.75 -6.03 -2.65
N VAL A 557 0.90 -6.61 -3.51
CA VAL A 557 0.64 -6.04 -4.84
C VAL A 557 -0.01 -4.64 -4.77
N ALA A 558 -0.81 -4.39 -3.73
CA ALA A 558 -1.45 -3.10 -3.51
C ALA A 558 -0.46 -1.97 -3.14
N LYS A 559 0.78 -2.31 -2.77
CA LYS A 559 1.84 -1.36 -2.39
C LYS A 559 2.78 -1.01 -3.54
N LEU A 560 2.71 -1.74 -4.64
CA LEU A 560 3.63 -1.57 -5.77
C LEU A 560 3.48 -0.20 -6.42
N ALA A 561 4.59 0.50 -6.58
CA ALA A 561 4.66 1.78 -7.27
C ALA A 561 5.27 1.66 -8.69
N SER A 562 5.88 0.53 -9.04
CA SER A 562 6.53 0.33 -10.33
C SER A 562 6.61 -1.15 -10.74
N LEU A 563 6.81 -1.38 -12.03
CA LEU A 563 7.13 -2.69 -12.60
C LEU A 563 8.44 -3.26 -12.01
N ASP A 564 9.43 -2.41 -11.73
CA ASP A 564 10.70 -2.83 -11.16
C ASP A 564 10.52 -3.42 -9.76
N GLU A 565 9.65 -2.83 -8.93
CA GLU A 565 9.29 -3.37 -7.62
C GLU A 565 8.57 -4.72 -7.75
N PHE A 566 7.62 -4.85 -8.68
CA PHE A 566 6.96 -6.13 -8.98
C PHE A 566 7.98 -7.20 -9.37
N LEU A 567 8.86 -6.91 -10.33
CA LEU A 567 9.86 -7.86 -10.84
C LEU A 567 10.97 -8.20 -9.82
N ALA A 568 11.16 -7.38 -8.80
CA ALA A 568 12.11 -7.63 -7.72
C ALA A 568 11.59 -8.64 -6.68
N ASP A 569 10.28 -8.81 -6.57
CA ASP A 569 9.65 -9.78 -5.67
C ASP A 569 9.26 -11.05 -6.43
N SER A 570 10.11 -12.07 -6.35
CA SER A 570 9.88 -13.34 -7.05
C SER A 570 8.59 -14.04 -6.61
N ARG A 571 8.15 -13.84 -5.35
CA ARG A 571 6.93 -14.47 -4.82
C ARG A 571 5.67 -13.85 -5.44
N LEU A 572 5.66 -12.51 -5.65
CA LEU A 572 4.59 -11.84 -6.38
C LEU A 572 4.57 -12.25 -7.86
N VAL A 573 5.76 -12.33 -8.46
CA VAL A 573 5.91 -12.74 -9.87
C VAL A 573 5.40 -14.17 -10.08
N ASP A 574 5.87 -15.13 -9.28
CA ASP A 574 5.46 -16.54 -9.38
C ASP A 574 3.95 -16.68 -9.20
N PHE A 575 3.38 -15.98 -8.22
CA PHE A 575 1.93 -15.98 -7.99
C PHE A 575 1.15 -15.49 -9.21
N ALA A 576 1.53 -14.34 -9.77
CA ALA A 576 0.85 -13.76 -10.93
C ALA A 576 0.99 -14.64 -12.18
N LEU A 577 2.16 -15.25 -12.40
CA LEU A 577 2.39 -16.21 -13.49
C LEU A 577 1.49 -17.44 -13.36
N GLU A 578 1.49 -18.07 -12.19
CA GLU A 578 0.69 -19.28 -11.93
C GLU A 578 -0.82 -19.01 -11.99
N ALA A 579 -1.28 -17.85 -11.51
CA ALA A 579 -2.68 -17.43 -11.66
C ALA A 579 -3.10 -17.33 -13.14
N ASN A 580 -2.18 -16.94 -14.02
CA ASN A 580 -2.39 -16.85 -15.47
C ASN A 580 -2.01 -18.15 -16.23
N GLY A 581 -1.79 -19.28 -15.53
CA GLY A 581 -1.45 -20.56 -16.14
C GLY A 581 -0.06 -20.60 -16.81
N ILE A 582 0.85 -19.76 -16.36
CA ILE A 582 2.23 -19.68 -16.85
C ILE A 582 3.15 -20.34 -15.82
N ASP A 583 3.99 -21.25 -16.27
CA ASP A 583 4.98 -21.92 -15.41
C ASP A 583 6.16 -20.97 -15.12
N PRO A 584 6.40 -20.59 -13.85
CA PRO A 584 7.48 -19.67 -13.48
C PRO A 584 8.88 -20.18 -13.82
N GLU A 585 9.12 -21.50 -13.81
CA GLU A 585 10.44 -22.08 -14.08
C GLU A 585 10.94 -21.77 -15.50
N ASN A 586 10.05 -21.44 -16.41
CA ASN A 586 10.34 -21.19 -17.82
C ASN A 586 10.47 -19.69 -18.17
N VAL A 587 10.39 -18.78 -17.17
CA VAL A 587 10.32 -17.33 -17.40
C VAL A 587 11.42 -16.60 -16.63
N THR A 588 12.13 -15.69 -17.29
CA THR A 588 13.16 -14.85 -16.64
C THR A 588 12.64 -13.42 -16.41
N VAL A 589 13.25 -12.70 -15.46
CA VAL A 589 12.91 -11.29 -15.17
C VAL A 589 13.08 -10.41 -16.41
N ASP A 590 14.16 -10.59 -17.18
CA ASP A 590 14.39 -9.83 -18.42
C ASP A 590 13.31 -10.11 -19.47
N PHE A 591 12.89 -11.38 -19.60
CA PHE A 591 11.80 -11.76 -20.49
C PHE A 591 10.48 -11.11 -20.07
N LEU A 592 10.17 -11.09 -18.77
CA LEU A 592 8.97 -10.41 -18.27
C LEU A 592 9.02 -8.90 -18.53
N ARG A 593 10.16 -8.28 -18.32
CA ARG A 593 10.32 -6.86 -18.65
C ARG A 593 10.01 -6.58 -20.10
N ASP A 594 10.54 -7.39 -21.02
CA ASP A 594 10.26 -7.26 -22.46
C ASP A 594 8.78 -7.50 -22.78
N ILE A 595 8.09 -8.40 -22.07
CA ILE A 595 6.66 -8.65 -22.18
C ILE A 595 5.85 -7.44 -21.71
N PHE A 596 6.13 -6.91 -20.50
CA PHE A 596 5.36 -5.80 -19.92
C PHE A 596 5.54 -4.48 -20.66
N THR A 597 6.69 -4.27 -21.30
CA THR A 597 6.98 -3.05 -22.10
C THR A 597 6.62 -3.18 -23.57
N SER A 598 6.09 -4.33 -24.01
CA SER A 598 5.68 -4.59 -25.38
C SER A 598 4.44 -3.79 -25.77
N ASP A 599 4.40 -3.32 -27.02
CA ASP A 599 3.18 -2.80 -27.62
C ASP A 599 2.23 -3.96 -27.95
N LEU A 600 1.07 -4.00 -27.27
CA LEU A 600 0.09 -5.06 -27.44
C LEU A 600 -0.62 -5.01 -28.79
N ASP A 601 -0.65 -3.85 -29.45
CA ASP A 601 -1.33 -3.62 -30.71
C ASP A 601 -0.45 -3.86 -31.96
N ASP A 602 0.89 -3.89 -31.78
CA ASP A 602 1.80 -4.24 -32.87
C ASP A 602 1.95 -5.78 -32.98
N PRO A 603 1.43 -6.42 -34.05
CA PRO A 603 1.58 -7.86 -34.26
C PRO A 603 3.03 -8.35 -34.32
N LYS A 604 4.00 -7.44 -34.45
CA LYS A 604 5.43 -7.73 -34.49
C LYS A 604 6.14 -7.48 -33.15
N SER A 605 5.44 -6.98 -32.16
CA SER A 605 6.01 -6.75 -30.83
C SER A 605 6.48 -8.05 -30.19
N PHE A 606 7.36 -7.94 -29.21
CA PHE A 606 7.95 -9.11 -28.55
C PHE A 606 6.89 -10.05 -27.96
N ILE A 607 5.88 -9.52 -27.26
CA ILE A 607 4.79 -10.31 -26.66
C ILE A 607 3.97 -11.05 -27.72
N ASN A 608 3.65 -10.39 -28.83
CA ASN A 608 2.83 -10.96 -29.91
C ASN A 608 3.58 -12.03 -30.71
N GLN A 609 4.90 -12.09 -30.62
CA GLN A 609 5.71 -13.15 -31.26
C GLN A 609 5.83 -14.41 -30.38
N GLN A 610 5.46 -14.36 -29.10
CA GLN A 610 5.57 -15.51 -28.22
C GLN A 610 4.55 -16.61 -28.55
N GLN A 611 4.90 -17.85 -28.32
CA GLN A 611 4.04 -19.01 -28.60
C GLN A 611 2.75 -18.97 -27.74
N ASN A 612 2.88 -18.55 -26.48
CA ASN A 612 1.77 -18.43 -25.50
C ASN A 612 1.36 -16.96 -25.31
N SER A 613 1.27 -16.20 -26.42
CA SER A 613 1.01 -14.74 -26.38
C SER A 613 -0.29 -14.39 -25.65
N GLY A 614 -1.34 -15.22 -25.72
CA GLY A 614 -2.62 -14.97 -25.04
C GLY A 614 -2.46 -14.90 -23.53
N ALA A 615 -1.78 -15.87 -22.89
CA ALA A 615 -1.54 -15.87 -21.45
C ALA A 615 -0.66 -14.67 -21.03
N TYR A 616 0.35 -14.32 -21.81
CA TYR A 616 1.17 -13.13 -21.52
C TYR A 616 0.39 -11.82 -21.68
N ILE A 617 -0.49 -11.71 -22.66
CA ILE A 617 -1.38 -10.56 -22.81
C ILE A 617 -2.32 -10.46 -21.62
N ALA A 618 -2.93 -11.57 -21.16
CA ALA A 618 -3.76 -11.61 -19.97
C ALA A 618 -2.99 -11.14 -18.73
N LEU A 619 -1.77 -11.64 -18.52
CA LEU A 619 -0.89 -11.20 -17.45
C LEU A 619 -0.62 -9.69 -17.50
N VAL A 620 -0.14 -9.16 -18.64
CA VAL A 620 0.22 -7.74 -18.79
C VAL A 620 -0.99 -6.83 -18.62
N THR A 621 -2.15 -7.25 -19.13
CA THR A 621 -3.37 -6.43 -19.08
C THR A 621 -4.06 -6.48 -17.72
N SER A 622 -3.73 -7.47 -16.87
CA SER A 622 -4.17 -7.49 -15.48
C SER A 622 -3.46 -6.44 -14.60
N PHE A 623 -2.38 -5.82 -15.10
CA PHE A 623 -1.64 -4.77 -14.41
C PHE A 623 -1.80 -3.42 -15.09
N ASN A 624 -1.75 -2.35 -14.29
CA ASN A 624 -1.86 -0.96 -14.71
C ASN A 624 -0.48 -0.30 -14.91
N PHE A 625 0.49 -1.02 -15.47
CA PHE A 625 1.80 -0.45 -15.82
C PHE A 625 1.78 0.19 -17.20
N ASP A 626 2.42 1.36 -17.34
CA ASP A 626 2.71 1.98 -18.63
C ASP A 626 3.94 1.33 -19.31
N SER A 627 4.27 1.77 -20.50
CA SER A 627 5.47 1.29 -21.22
C SER A 627 6.79 1.65 -20.55
N GLY A 628 6.80 2.59 -19.61
CA GLY A 628 7.93 2.95 -18.76
C GLY A 628 8.00 2.16 -17.46
N GLY A 629 7.00 1.33 -17.16
CA GLY A 629 6.91 0.54 -15.93
C GLY A 629 6.35 1.31 -14.73
N ASN A 630 5.74 2.49 -14.92
CA ASN A 630 5.09 3.24 -13.85
C ASN A 630 3.63 2.79 -13.69
N VAL A 631 3.13 2.84 -12.46
CA VAL A 631 1.72 2.56 -12.19
C VAL A 631 0.84 3.71 -12.69
N LEU A 632 -0.11 3.40 -13.57
CA LEU A 632 -1.10 4.34 -14.08
C LEU A 632 -2.30 4.41 -13.12
N ARG A 633 -2.89 5.59 -12.97
CA ARG A 633 -4.23 5.73 -12.39
C ARG A 633 -5.27 5.30 -13.43
N GLU A 634 -6.28 4.58 -12.98
CA GLU A 634 -7.44 4.29 -13.83
C GLU A 634 -8.14 5.60 -14.21
N ASP A 635 -8.38 5.77 -15.51
CA ASP A 635 -9.12 6.91 -16.03
C ASP A 635 -10.62 6.64 -15.87
N LYS A 636 -11.27 7.38 -14.98
CA LYS A 636 -12.74 7.28 -14.76
C LYS A 636 -13.58 7.63 -15.98
N SER A 637 -13.01 8.25 -16.99
CA SER A 637 -13.71 8.52 -18.23
C SER A 637 -13.82 7.30 -19.15
N VAL A 638 -13.10 6.21 -18.83
CA VAL A 638 -13.09 4.97 -19.62
C VAL A 638 -13.89 3.90 -18.87
N ILE A 639 -14.94 3.38 -19.51
CA ILE A 639 -15.85 2.37 -18.94
C ILE A 639 -15.33 0.93 -19.01
N ILE A 640 -14.26 0.69 -19.76
CA ILE A 640 -13.69 -0.63 -19.95
C ILE A 640 -12.27 -0.66 -19.38
N THR A 641 -11.95 -1.67 -18.59
CA THR A 641 -10.60 -1.89 -18.11
C THR A 641 -9.66 -2.28 -19.26
N ARG A 642 -8.35 -2.07 -19.13
CA ARG A 642 -7.37 -2.52 -20.13
C ARG A 642 -7.49 -4.02 -20.37
N GLN A 643 -7.61 -4.82 -19.33
CA GLN A 643 -7.84 -6.25 -19.43
C GLN A 643 -9.16 -6.56 -20.16
N GLY A 644 -10.26 -5.94 -19.74
CA GLY A 644 -11.57 -6.14 -20.36
C GLY A 644 -11.58 -5.83 -21.86
N LEU A 645 -10.83 -4.80 -22.28
CA LEU A 645 -10.72 -4.48 -23.72
C LEU A 645 -10.07 -5.64 -24.49
N TYR A 646 -8.87 -6.07 -24.10
CA TYR A 646 -8.15 -7.13 -24.81
C TYR A 646 -8.85 -8.48 -24.69
N GLU A 647 -9.45 -8.80 -23.57
CA GLU A 647 -10.24 -10.00 -23.37
C GLU A 647 -11.50 -10.00 -24.26
N THR A 648 -12.22 -8.89 -24.34
CA THR A 648 -13.39 -8.77 -25.23
C THR A 648 -13.00 -8.96 -26.70
N LEU A 649 -11.86 -8.40 -27.13
CA LEU A 649 -11.34 -8.56 -28.48
C LEU A 649 -10.99 -10.02 -28.79
N ASP A 650 -10.30 -10.70 -27.87
CA ASP A 650 -9.89 -12.09 -28.02
C ASP A 650 -11.13 -13.03 -28.05
N ARG A 651 -12.03 -12.88 -27.08
CA ARG A 651 -13.29 -13.65 -26.99
C ARG A 651 -14.14 -13.46 -28.28
N TYR A 652 -14.20 -12.23 -28.84
CA TYR A 652 -14.92 -11.98 -30.07
C TYR A 652 -14.34 -12.74 -31.26
N LEU A 653 -13.02 -12.81 -31.38
CA LEU A 653 -12.35 -13.57 -32.43
C LEU A 653 -12.59 -15.07 -32.29
N HIS A 654 -12.49 -15.63 -31.08
CA HIS A 654 -12.80 -17.03 -30.83
C HIS A 654 -14.25 -17.35 -31.13
N GLN A 655 -15.20 -16.54 -30.64
CA GLN A 655 -16.62 -16.72 -30.92
C GLN A 655 -16.93 -16.64 -32.43
N SER A 656 -16.28 -15.71 -33.12
CA SER A 656 -16.45 -15.58 -34.59
C SER A 656 -15.88 -16.79 -35.34
N LEU A 657 -14.76 -17.34 -34.89
CA LEU A 657 -14.20 -18.58 -35.45
C LEU A 657 -15.11 -19.78 -35.21
N GLU A 658 -15.62 -19.94 -33.97
CA GLU A 658 -16.53 -21.01 -33.57
C GLU A 658 -17.84 -20.95 -34.38
N GLU A 659 -18.44 -19.78 -34.56
CA GLU A 659 -19.65 -19.61 -35.34
C GLU A 659 -19.44 -19.97 -36.80
N GLN A 660 -18.35 -19.46 -37.43
CA GLN A 660 -18.03 -19.78 -38.81
C GLN A 660 -17.78 -21.28 -39.02
N ALA A 661 -17.05 -21.89 -38.07
CA ALA A 661 -16.86 -23.33 -38.12
C ALA A 661 -18.19 -24.08 -37.97
N GLY A 662 -19.10 -23.56 -37.14
CA GLY A 662 -20.44 -24.12 -36.92
C GLY A 662 -21.40 -24.01 -38.10
N GLU A 663 -21.26 -22.96 -38.98
CA GLU A 663 -22.03 -22.85 -40.23
C GLU A 663 -21.81 -24.03 -41.15
N ASP A 664 -20.59 -24.54 -41.19
CA ASP A 664 -20.19 -25.68 -42.01
C ASP A 664 -20.38 -27.02 -41.28
N ASN A 665 -20.07 -27.06 -39.96
CA ASN A 665 -20.11 -28.28 -39.15
C ASN A 665 -20.30 -27.95 -37.66
N ALA A 666 -21.50 -28.23 -37.12
CA ALA A 666 -21.81 -27.96 -35.71
C ALA A 666 -20.92 -28.74 -34.73
N GLY A 667 -20.45 -29.92 -35.08
CA GLY A 667 -19.53 -30.67 -34.25
C GLY A 667 -18.15 -30.04 -34.11
N VAL A 668 -17.69 -29.26 -35.13
CA VAL A 668 -16.45 -28.49 -35.03
C VAL A 668 -16.61 -27.36 -34.05
N ARG A 669 -17.75 -26.63 -34.11
CA ARG A 669 -18.08 -25.60 -33.15
C ARG A 669 -18.05 -26.09 -31.72
N LEU A 670 -18.72 -27.22 -31.45
CA LEU A 670 -18.78 -27.82 -30.13
C LEU A 670 -17.37 -28.22 -29.64
N ALA A 671 -16.55 -28.78 -30.54
CA ALA A 671 -15.18 -29.19 -30.18
C ALA A 671 -14.29 -28.00 -29.83
N LEU A 672 -14.35 -26.90 -30.61
CA LEU A 672 -13.60 -25.68 -30.35
C LEU A 672 -14.05 -24.98 -29.05
N TYR A 673 -15.36 -24.94 -28.83
CA TYR A 673 -15.95 -24.40 -27.62
C TYR A 673 -15.51 -25.18 -26.37
N PHE A 674 -15.60 -26.52 -26.42
CA PHE A 674 -15.14 -27.38 -25.32
C PHE A 674 -13.64 -27.22 -25.08
N GLU A 675 -12.81 -27.13 -26.13
CA GLU A 675 -11.36 -26.92 -26.00
C GLU A 675 -11.07 -25.63 -25.21
N ARG A 676 -11.80 -24.56 -25.50
CA ARG A 676 -11.65 -23.27 -24.84
C ARG A 676 -12.10 -23.29 -23.38
N GLN A 677 -13.19 -23.99 -23.08
CA GLN A 677 -13.77 -24.04 -21.72
C GLN A 677 -13.17 -25.13 -20.82
N ALA A 678 -12.47 -26.11 -21.37
CA ALA A 678 -11.94 -27.25 -20.61
C ALA A 678 -11.04 -26.84 -19.43
N GLY A 679 -10.29 -25.76 -19.57
CA GLY A 679 -9.41 -25.23 -18.54
C GLY A 679 -10.13 -24.58 -17.35
N SER A 680 -11.38 -24.12 -17.48
CA SER A 680 -12.15 -23.47 -16.42
C SER A 680 -13.02 -24.43 -15.60
N LEU A 681 -13.26 -25.65 -16.07
CA LEU A 681 -14.14 -26.62 -15.39
C LEU A 681 -13.54 -27.07 -14.05
N VAL A 682 -14.18 -26.77 -12.94
CA VAL A 682 -13.75 -27.09 -11.58
C VAL A 682 -14.38 -28.41 -11.11
N ASP A 683 -15.68 -28.60 -11.40
CA ASP A 683 -16.41 -29.79 -10.99
C ASP A 683 -17.37 -30.30 -12.08
N ALA A 684 -18.09 -31.37 -11.76
CA ALA A 684 -19.06 -31.97 -12.68
C ALA A 684 -20.27 -31.05 -12.95
N TYR A 685 -20.60 -30.16 -12.04
CA TYR A 685 -21.74 -29.27 -12.18
C TYR A 685 -21.45 -28.16 -13.17
N ASP A 686 -20.20 -27.64 -13.24
CA ASP A 686 -19.77 -26.66 -14.25
C ASP A 686 -19.96 -27.20 -15.66
N LEU A 687 -19.57 -28.46 -15.87
CA LEU A 687 -19.77 -29.14 -17.15
C LEU A 687 -21.25 -29.33 -17.49
N LEU A 688 -22.08 -29.63 -16.49
CA LEU A 688 -23.51 -29.87 -16.67
C LEU A 688 -24.36 -28.62 -16.75
N ALA A 689 -23.84 -27.46 -16.26
CA ALA A 689 -24.51 -26.17 -16.33
C ALA A 689 -24.55 -25.61 -17.76
N ASP A 690 -23.66 -26.07 -18.64
CA ASP A 690 -23.59 -25.66 -20.05
C ASP A 690 -24.04 -26.78 -20.98
N ASP A 691 -25.12 -26.54 -21.71
CA ASP A 691 -25.71 -27.49 -22.62
C ASP A 691 -24.73 -27.99 -23.69
N ALA A 692 -23.84 -27.14 -24.19
CA ALA A 692 -22.87 -27.50 -25.22
C ALA A 692 -21.76 -28.42 -24.66
N LEU A 693 -21.28 -28.14 -23.44
CA LEU A 693 -20.32 -28.98 -22.74
C LEU A 693 -20.93 -30.33 -22.37
N ALA A 694 -22.17 -30.32 -21.87
CA ALA A 694 -22.93 -31.55 -21.55
C ALA A 694 -23.17 -32.40 -22.80
N GLU A 695 -23.46 -31.81 -23.96
CA GLU A 695 -23.59 -32.51 -25.23
C GLU A 695 -22.28 -33.17 -25.68
N VAL A 696 -21.17 -32.44 -25.60
CA VAL A 696 -19.84 -33.00 -25.90
C VAL A 696 -19.53 -34.19 -24.99
N PHE A 697 -19.78 -34.05 -23.68
CA PHE A 697 -19.59 -35.13 -22.73
C PHE A 697 -20.49 -36.35 -23.07
N ARG A 698 -21.78 -36.13 -23.30
CA ARG A 698 -22.74 -37.14 -23.66
C ARG A 698 -22.27 -37.94 -24.90
N THR A 699 -21.85 -37.25 -25.94
CA THR A 699 -21.36 -37.85 -27.19
C THR A 699 -20.07 -38.62 -26.97
N ILE A 700 -19.09 -38.08 -26.23
CA ILE A 700 -17.82 -38.79 -25.95
C ILE A 700 -18.04 -40.15 -25.27
N PHE A 701 -18.96 -40.21 -24.32
CA PHE A 701 -19.23 -41.41 -23.55
C PHE A 701 -20.41 -42.21 -24.10
N SER A 702 -20.96 -41.81 -25.27
CA SER A 702 -22.08 -42.46 -25.93
C SER A 702 -23.28 -42.70 -25.00
N LEU A 703 -23.59 -41.67 -24.18
CA LEU A 703 -24.71 -41.73 -23.24
C LEU A 703 -26.04 -41.52 -23.98
N PRO A 704 -27.14 -42.15 -23.57
CA PRO A 704 -28.43 -41.97 -24.19
C PRO A 704 -29.04 -40.59 -23.87
N ASP A 705 -30.03 -40.15 -24.67
CA ASP A 705 -30.69 -38.84 -24.50
C ASP A 705 -31.38 -38.71 -23.14
N GLU A 706 -31.78 -39.81 -22.52
CA GLU A 706 -32.35 -39.83 -21.16
C GLU A 706 -31.40 -39.31 -20.10
N PHE A 707 -30.07 -39.29 -20.36
CA PHE A 707 -29.08 -38.73 -19.45
C PHE A 707 -29.40 -37.26 -19.12
N SER A 708 -29.75 -36.43 -20.11
CA SER A 708 -30.08 -35.01 -19.92
C SER A 708 -31.37 -34.77 -19.12
N SER A 709 -32.21 -35.80 -18.95
CA SER A 709 -33.45 -35.71 -18.16
C SER A 709 -33.32 -36.32 -16.76
N MET A 710 -32.16 -36.81 -16.38
CA MET A 710 -31.88 -37.35 -15.05
C MET A 710 -31.75 -36.23 -14.02
N ASP A 711 -31.86 -36.58 -12.74
CA ASP A 711 -31.51 -35.73 -11.63
C ASP A 711 -30.07 -35.25 -11.73
N ILE A 712 -29.78 -33.96 -11.47
CA ILE A 712 -28.47 -33.34 -11.69
C ILE A 712 -27.36 -34.02 -10.87
N ASP A 713 -27.66 -34.47 -9.63
CA ASP A 713 -26.69 -35.16 -8.78
C ASP A 713 -26.36 -36.56 -9.31
N GLN A 714 -27.28 -37.20 -10.05
CA GLN A 714 -27.03 -38.45 -10.73
C GLN A 714 -26.20 -38.25 -11.99
N GLN A 715 -26.45 -37.18 -12.73
CA GLN A 715 -25.64 -36.78 -13.86
C GLN A 715 -24.18 -36.46 -13.40
N ALA A 716 -23.99 -35.67 -12.34
CA ALA A 716 -22.70 -35.34 -11.80
C ALA A 716 -21.89 -36.60 -11.42
N LYS A 717 -22.49 -37.59 -10.76
CA LYS A 717 -21.83 -38.88 -10.46
C LYS A 717 -21.43 -39.67 -11.70
N ILE A 718 -22.18 -39.53 -12.79
CA ILE A 718 -21.83 -40.18 -14.07
C ILE A 718 -20.65 -39.43 -14.70
N VAL A 719 -20.61 -38.08 -14.61
CA VAL A 719 -19.48 -37.28 -15.08
C VAL A 719 -18.22 -37.68 -14.33
N GLU A 720 -18.22 -37.61 -13.00
CA GLU A 720 -17.08 -37.98 -12.13
C GLU A 720 -16.56 -39.39 -12.36
N LYS A 721 -17.47 -40.33 -12.65
CA LYS A 721 -17.09 -41.72 -12.92
C LYS A 721 -16.38 -41.92 -14.27
N ASN A 722 -16.75 -41.12 -15.28
CA ASN A 722 -16.32 -41.34 -16.66
C ASN A 722 -15.26 -40.36 -17.14
N LEU A 723 -15.23 -39.15 -16.58
CA LEU A 723 -14.30 -38.06 -16.95
C LEU A 723 -13.49 -37.64 -15.74
N ASP A 724 -12.19 -37.74 -15.89
CA ASP A 724 -11.23 -37.17 -14.96
C ASP A 724 -10.94 -35.73 -15.40
N LEU A 725 -11.54 -34.77 -14.69
CA LEU A 725 -11.44 -33.36 -15.03
C LEU A 725 -9.99 -32.84 -14.94
N GLU A 726 -9.16 -33.42 -14.07
CA GLU A 726 -7.75 -33.10 -13.97
C GLU A 726 -7.03 -33.30 -15.31
N LYS A 727 -7.38 -34.32 -16.04
CA LYS A 727 -6.80 -34.63 -17.36
C LYS A 727 -7.17 -33.63 -18.44
N LEU A 728 -8.20 -32.81 -18.24
CA LEU A 728 -8.54 -31.74 -19.19
C LEU A 728 -7.50 -30.61 -19.21
N SER A 729 -6.70 -30.48 -18.15
CA SER A 729 -5.58 -29.54 -18.07
C SER A 729 -4.34 -30.00 -18.88
N ASP A 730 -4.27 -31.32 -19.25
CA ASP A 730 -3.24 -31.83 -20.13
C ASP A 730 -3.66 -31.69 -21.60
N PRO A 731 -2.98 -30.80 -22.39
CA PRO A 731 -3.32 -30.58 -23.80
C PRO A 731 -3.32 -31.88 -24.66
N ALA A 732 -2.50 -32.85 -24.31
CA ALA A 732 -2.44 -34.12 -25.03
C ALA A 732 -3.65 -35.01 -24.75
N GLU A 733 -4.10 -35.06 -23.50
CA GLU A 733 -5.30 -35.81 -23.10
C GLU A 733 -6.57 -35.13 -23.63
N LEU A 734 -6.68 -33.79 -23.50
CA LEU A 734 -7.78 -33.03 -24.05
C LEU A 734 -7.91 -33.24 -25.58
N LYS A 735 -6.80 -33.21 -26.32
CA LYS A 735 -6.78 -33.46 -27.75
C LYS A 735 -7.25 -34.87 -28.11
N LYS A 736 -6.90 -35.88 -27.32
CA LYS A 736 -7.40 -37.25 -27.52
C LYS A 736 -8.91 -37.35 -27.30
N LEU A 737 -9.40 -36.66 -26.25
CA LEU A 737 -10.81 -36.60 -25.92
C LEU A 737 -11.62 -35.95 -27.04
N LEU A 738 -11.17 -34.81 -27.54
CA LEU A 738 -11.81 -34.09 -28.65
C LEU A 738 -11.73 -34.87 -30.00
N ALA A 739 -10.62 -35.54 -30.25
CA ALA A 739 -10.53 -36.41 -31.41
C ALA A 739 -11.56 -37.58 -31.36
N ARG A 740 -11.81 -38.12 -30.15
CA ARG A 740 -12.87 -39.10 -29.94
C ARG A 740 -14.27 -38.51 -30.15
N PHE A 741 -14.50 -37.32 -29.56
CA PHE A 741 -15.75 -36.57 -29.75
C PHE A 741 -16.09 -36.38 -31.22
N THR A 742 -15.15 -35.83 -32.02
CA THR A 742 -15.41 -35.50 -33.43
C THR A 742 -15.78 -36.72 -34.28
N VAL A 743 -15.18 -37.87 -34.00
CA VAL A 743 -15.50 -39.15 -34.68
C VAL A 743 -16.88 -39.66 -34.27
N LEU A 744 -17.21 -39.63 -32.99
CA LEU A 744 -18.51 -40.07 -32.49
C LEU A 744 -19.64 -39.17 -32.92
N TYR A 745 -19.39 -37.85 -32.95
CA TYR A 745 -20.34 -36.86 -33.44
C TYR A 745 -20.71 -37.11 -34.92
N ASP A 746 -19.73 -37.37 -35.80
CA ASP A 746 -19.99 -37.74 -37.19
C ASP A 746 -20.84 -39.01 -37.30
N LEU A 747 -20.63 -40.01 -36.45
CA LEU A 747 -21.40 -41.25 -36.41
C LEU A 747 -22.87 -41.02 -35.95
N GLU A 748 -23.08 -40.23 -34.89
CA GLU A 748 -24.42 -39.97 -34.35
C GLU A 748 -25.26 -39.11 -35.32
N ASN A 749 -24.64 -38.19 -36.05
CA ASN A 749 -25.35 -37.26 -36.94
C ASN A 749 -25.45 -37.74 -38.41
N ASN A 750 -25.19 -39.05 -38.67
CA ASN A 750 -25.29 -39.64 -40.01
C ASN A 750 -24.51 -38.91 -41.08
N MET A 751 -23.42 -38.26 -40.74
CA MET A 751 -22.50 -37.71 -41.73
C MET A 751 -21.85 -38.86 -42.51
N GLU A 752 -21.51 -38.67 -43.80
CA GLU A 752 -20.84 -39.72 -44.58
C GLU A 752 -19.49 -40.06 -43.92
N VAL A 753 -19.49 -41.03 -43.07
CA VAL A 753 -18.29 -41.59 -42.48
C VAL A 753 -17.64 -42.51 -43.46
N ASP A 754 -16.31 -42.41 -43.66
CA ASP A 754 -15.55 -43.34 -44.49
C ASP A 754 -15.99 -44.79 -44.11
N PRO A 755 -16.44 -45.62 -45.07
CA PRO A 755 -16.90 -46.97 -44.81
C PRO A 755 -15.94 -47.79 -43.93
N ALA A 756 -14.66 -47.50 -43.97
CA ALA A 756 -13.67 -48.11 -43.08
C ALA A 756 -13.90 -47.78 -41.58
N VAL A 757 -14.41 -46.57 -41.26
CA VAL A 757 -14.72 -46.15 -39.90
C VAL A 757 -16.02 -46.77 -39.40
N VAL A 758 -17.02 -46.93 -40.27
CA VAL A 758 -18.30 -47.64 -39.95
C VAL A 758 -18.07 -49.13 -39.64
N VAL A 759 -17.22 -49.80 -40.41
CA VAL A 759 -16.87 -51.20 -40.16
C VAL A 759 -16.11 -51.36 -38.83
N LEU A 760 -15.38 -50.36 -38.44
CA LEU A 760 -14.58 -50.35 -37.21
C LEU A 760 -15.39 -49.95 -35.98
N SER A 761 -16.48 -49.14 -36.10
CA SER A 761 -17.31 -48.70 -34.97
C SER A 761 -18.32 -49.70 -34.41
N GLY A 762 -18.49 -50.88 -35.07
CA GLY A 762 -19.28 -51.94 -34.50
C GLY A 762 -20.80 -51.79 -34.54
N SER A 763 -21.37 -50.87 -35.34
CA SER A 763 -22.85 -50.69 -35.48
C SER A 763 -23.55 -51.73 -36.32
N GLY A 764 -22.89 -52.87 -36.60
CA GLY A 764 -23.48 -54.10 -37.17
C GLY A 764 -23.24 -55.25 -36.23
N SER A 765 -24.29 -55.69 -35.55
CA SER A 765 -24.39 -56.90 -34.71
C SER A 765 -23.13 -57.80 -34.58
N ASN A 766 -22.54 -57.77 -33.37
CA ASN A 766 -21.70 -58.89 -32.81
C ASN A 766 -20.24 -59.02 -33.28
N ILE A 767 -19.46 -58.00 -33.49
CA ILE A 767 -18.01 -58.16 -33.40
C ILE A 767 -17.48 -56.89 -32.63
N GLY A 768 -17.20 -57.06 -31.32
CA GLY A 768 -16.75 -55.96 -30.44
C GLY A 768 -15.31 -55.51 -30.74
N ILE A 769 -15.13 -54.52 -31.60
CA ILE A 769 -13.90 -53.77 -31.66
C ILE A 769 -14.17 -52.47 -30.91
N SER A 770 -13.42 -52.22 -29.80
CA SER A 770 -13.63 -51.01 -28.99
C SER A 770 -13.31 -49.74 -29.78
N ALA A 771 -13.98 -48.62 -29.44
CA ALA A 771 -13.70 -47.31 -30.03
C ALA A 771 -12.21 -46.94 -29.92
N ASP A 772 -11.51 -47.38 -28.88
CA ASP A 772 -10.07 -47.16 -28.71
C ASP A 772 -9.23 -47.91 -29.73
N THR A 773 -9.65 -49.13 -30.14
CA THR A 773 -8.98 -49.91 -31.21
C THR A 773 -9.16 -49.21 -32.56
N LEU A 774 -10.31 -48.59 -32.78
CA LEU A 774 -10.64 -47.81 -33.95
C LEU A 774 -9.80 -46.54 -34.05
N PHE A 775 -9.66 -45.84 -32.94
CA PHE A 775 -8.83 -44.67 -32.83
C PHE A 775 -7.34 -44.97 -33.09
N GLN A 776 -6.82 -46.07 -32.53
CA GLN A 776 -5.44 -46.51 -32.77
C GLN A 776 -5.20 -46.92 -34.22
N LEU A 777 -6.17 -47.56 -34.89
CA LEU A 777 -6.08 -47.91 -36.30
C LEU A 777 -6.14 -46.69 -37.25
N SER A 778 -6.90 -45.65 -36.87
CA SER A 778 -6.91 -44.38 -37.62
C SER A 778 -5.57 -43.63 -37.54
N GLN A 779 -4.87 -43.79 -36.43
CA GLN A 779 -3.53 -43.25 -36.20
C GLN A 779 -2.45 -44.00 -37.00
N LEU A 780 -2.56 -45.32 -37.12
CA LEU A 780 -1.61 -46.16 -37.89
C LEU A 780 -1.65 -45.87 -39.39
N ARG A 781 -2.78 -45.40 -39.92
CA ARG A 781 -2.91 -45.02 -41.35
C ARG A 781 -2.24 -43.68 -41.69
N LYS A 782 -1.87 -42.87 -40.72
CA LYS A 782 -1.15 -41.60 -40.92
C LYS A 782 0.39 -41.72 -40.91
N GLY A 783 0.92 -42.87 -40.59
CA GLY A 783 2.36 -43.14 -40.46
C GLY A 783 2.96 -43.96 -41.61
N GLY A 784 2.28 -44.09 -42.78
CA GLY A 784 2.79 -44.73 -43.95
C GLY A 784 2.91 -43.82 -45.13
#